data_2120f1c2c2d28f04888247d8aca1dcc4
#
_entry.id   2120f1c2c2d28f04888247d8aca1dcc4
#
_cell.length_a   1.000
_cell.length_b   1.000
_cell.length_c   1.000
_cell.angle_alpha   90.00
_cell.angle_beta   90.00
_cell.angle_gamma   90.00
#
_symmetry.space_group_name_H-M   'P 1'
#
loop_
_entity.id
_entity.type
_entity.pdbx_description
1 polymer ?
#
loop_
_entity_poly.entity_id
_entity_poly.type
_entity_poly.pdbx_seq_one_letter_code
_entity_poly.pdbx_strand_id
1 'polypeptide(L)'
;MFSKLVTGIDMLLYSLSNLTKKNLNDYCFIDTASNRTTLVAKDGSLISIFAIHGAKKIVGAEELEAIQEKFSSELLPIFKKQGHQIQFVFIRDPSRVKSELKRRLDPYWKAARNLKLDLDDLFQSKVDHLAKYCVYESCYMVAWSRPIVIKAELKDDQAKNNELLTGLPPAIGAQSSYRLYESLENKHKAFVDLLENALRISEINFKLLEVKEGVREMRKSFDNDGTSDNWEPLLPGDKPPMSVKPKPYATELDIGDKLWQSISHQVFTKNCEIVSPDTIRIGGQNPTESTKDLDSSDIKYVASAYMEVPPQQTRPFKMLLDQLDNDIPLQISIMIEGGGMEKMALKATAAALLTIANGNNKLIKESIEKLREVEMNGDTVVKVSINAVTWANNTKTLNLNKQTLIKVMQSWGTTDTMLCNSDPIEGFTSTIPGFSPTSPANPFVAPLRDIVPMLPLTRQSHVWEEGAIIYRTEDGKIFPYQPGSGVQTTWNYLIFALPGSGKSVLMNSDNFASVFVPGATEIPYIGIIDIGPSSSGLIQLLKDAAPENMKHLFVYERLKNTIDYSINVFDTQLGARAPTPAERQFLVNFLVNILTPAGKEPFDSSDNLASAVITEIYKYYADTRSGNPKEYIKNRNAEVDEALAKYNINAKGMNWWKVVDTLFELGEKRIASIAQRYAVPLLEECVSIAERTAQIKDIYSKPISDTQETLIDRFSRALSENIAMFPVLNNPTQFDLGEARVVSLDLDEVGKGGSPTDDKRAAIMYLLSRYIIGKNFKLDDSLLKVSPPIYHQYHQERIDKALRTKKRICIDEYHNTGSIQSIRRQVVTDMREGRKWNLQVVLASQVYKDFDDATREISTGRCILSGGDSYRDIQKAFDLNETTAQIVRSRLTGPGKGGVPFVFSVTTKTGIFSQYIFNTISPTEMWAFSTTSEDVTIRRMLTAALGAATARKILATEFPEGSIENFMKRFLKEHEYDEVVKSNPYKVIVERLVKRYKQL
;
A
#
# COMPACT_ATOMS: atom_id res chain seq x y z
N MET A 1 -35.89 43.07 -1.92
CA MET A 1 -37.27 42.81 -2.41
C MET A 1 -37.24 42.04 -3.73
N PHE A 2 -36.39 42.43 -4.70
CA PHE A 2 -36.27 41.75 -6.00
C PHE A 2 -35.70 40.32 -5.89
N SER A 3 -34.72 40.07 -5.00
CA SER A 3 -34.16 38.73 -4.75
C SER A 3 -35.23 37.77 -4.20
N LYS A 4 -36.06 38.23 -3.26
CA LYS A 4 -37.19 37.43 -2.72
C LYS A 4 -38.24 37.12 -3.78
N LEU A 5 -38.42 37.99 -4.75
CA LEU A 5 -39.37 37.77 -5.86
C LEU A 5 -38.83 36.76 -6.85
N VAL A 6 -37.54 36.87 -7.18
CA VAL A 6 -36.81 35.87 -8.04
C VAL A 6 -36.78 34.50 -7.37
N THR A 7 -36.44 34.45 -6.07
CA THR A 7 -36.49 33.19 -5.29
C THR A 7 -37.89 32.61 -5.22
N GLY A 8 -38.95 33.48 -5.13
CA GLY A 8 -40.33 33.02 -5.18
C GLY A 8 -40.76 32.48 -6.54
N ILE A 9 -40.29 33.07 -7.63
CA ILE A 9 -40.57 32.57 -9.01
C ILE A 9 -39.81 31.27 -9.26
N ASP A 10 -38.54 31.19 -8.83
CA ASP A 10 -37.77 29.95 -8.93
C ASP A 10 -38.40 28.81 -8.12
N MET A 11 -38.90 29.09 -6.92
CA MET A 11 -39.65 28.13 -6.12
C MET A 11 -40.96 27.69 -6.81
N LEU A 12 -41.63 28.59 -7.47
CA LEU A 12 -42.87 28.28 -8.17
C LEU A 12 -42.61 27.45 -9.45
N LEU A 13 -41.58 27.78 -10.21
CA LEU A 13 -41.11 26.99 -11.36
C LEU A 13 -40.60 25.59 -10.93
N TYR A 14 -39.95 25.56 -9.80
CA TYR A 14 -39.46 24.31 -9.20
C TYR A 14 -40.61 23.43 -8.73
N SER A 15 -41.59 24.00 -8.05
CA SER A 15 -42.84 23.30 -7.64
C SER A 15 -43.61 22.77 -8.85
N LEU A 16 -43.66 23.53 -9.95
CA LEU A 16 -44.24 23.07 -11.20
C LEU A 16 -43.48 21.93 -11.86
N SER A 17 -42.15 21.99 -11.84
CA SER A 17 -41.29 20.89 -12.32
C SER A 17 -41.46 19.61 -11.49
N ASN A 18 -41.65 19.71 -10.19
CA ASN A 18 -41.89 18.57 -9.32
C ASN A 18 -43.25 17.89 -9.58
N LEU A 19 -44.26 18.62 -10.04
CA LEU A 19 -45.53 18.02 -10.46
C LEU A 19 -45.40 17.09 -11.68
N THR A 20 -44.29 17.18 -12.42
CA THR A 20 -43.96 16.30 -13.56
C THR A 20 -43.20 15.03 -13.18
N LYS A 21 -42.53 15.00 -11.99
CA LYS A 21 -41.83 13.85 -11.48
C LYS A 21 -42.75 12.91 -10.75
N LYS A 22 -43.03 11.74 -11.33
CA LYS A 22 -44.03 10.78 -10.83
C LYS A 22 -43.43 9.65 -9.96
N ASN A 23 -42.15 9.39 -10.14
CA ASN A 23 -41.47 8.32 -9.42
C ASN A 23 -39.96 8.65 -9.20
N LEU A 24 -39.31 7.84 -8.37
CA LEU A 24 -37.91 8.06 -8.02
C LEU A 24 -36.96 7.96 -9.24
N ASN A 25 -37.32 7.16 -10.26
CA ASN A 25 -36.51 7.01 -11.47
C ASN A 25 -36.40 8.29 -12.30
N ASP A 26 -37.35 9.24 -12.12
CA ASP A 26 -37.32 10.53 -12.83
C ASP A 26 -36.18 11.44 -12.37
N TYR A 27 -35.61 11.15 -11.19
CA TYR A 27 -34.42 11.86 -10.63
C TYR A 27 -33.07 11.32 -11.14
N CYS A 28 -33.04 10.20 -11.84
CA CYS A 28 -31.85 9.66 -12.49
C CYS A 28 -31.96 9.84 -14.00
N PHE A 29 -31.04 10.64 -14.57
CA PHE A 29 -31.01 10.93 -16.01
C PHE A 29 -30.36 9.82 -16.84
N ILE A 30 -29.69 8.86 -16.21
CA ILE A 30 -29.00 7.78 -16.91
C ILE A 30 -30.02 6.78 -17.47
N ASP A 31 -29.83 6.42 -18.72
CA ASP A 31 -30.65 5.40 -19.41
C ASP A 31 -29.86 4.13 -19.70
N THR A 32 -28.77 4.23 -20.49
CA THR A 32 -28.00 3.08 -20.95
C THR A 32 -26.50 3.41 -21.08
N ALA A 33 -25.75 2.57 -21.80
CA ALA A 33 -24.36 2.78 -22.13
C ALA A 33 -24.12 2.70 -23.64
N SER A 34 -23.20 3.55 -24.14
CA SER A 34 -22.75 3.55 -25.54
C SER A 34 -21.58 2.56 -25.74
N ASN A 35 -20.65 2.56 -24.83
CA ASN A 35 -19.45 1.72 -24.88
C ASN A 35 -18.98 1.38 -23.45
N ARG A 36 -17.78 0.79 -23.33
CA ARG A 36 -17.24 0.30 -22.05
C ARG A 36 -17.05 1.38 -20.99
N THR A 37 -16.86 2.64 -21.38
CA THR A 37 -16.53 3.77 -20.47
C THR A 37 -17.51 4.94 -20.56
N THR A 38 -18.52 4.85 -21.43
CA THR A 38 -19.43 5.96 -21.72
C THR A 38 -20.89 5.54 -21.48
N LEU A 39 -21.54 6.22 -20.55
CA LEU A 39 -22.96 6.15 -20.26
C LEU A 39 -23.74 7.12 -21.16
N VAL A 40 -25.01 6.87 -21.35
CA VAL A 40 -25.94 7.69 -22.11
C VAL A 40 -27.10 8.10 -21.24
N ALA A 41 -27.42 9.38 -21.24
CA ALA A 41 -28.57 9.93 -20.54
C ALA A 41 -29.83 9.92 -21.40
N LYS A 42 -31.00 10.09 -20.78
CA LYS A 42 -32.31 10.13 -21.41
C LYS A 42 -32.45 11.22 -22.48
N ASP A 43 -31.67 12.30 -22.37
CA ASP A 43 -31.63 13.41 -23.35
C ASP A 43 -30.59 13.21 -24.47
N GLY A 44 -29.89 12.08 -24.47
CA GLY A 44 -28.80 11.77 -25.39
C GLY A 44 -27.43 12.33 -24.98
N SER A 45 -27.32 12.94 -23.81
CA SER A 45 -26.03 13.37 -23.29
C SER A 45 -25.12 12.17 -23.00
N LEU A 46 -23.81 12.36 -23.21
CA LEU A 46 -22.80 11.32 -22.94
C LEU A 46 -22.07 11.64 -21.65
N ILE A 47 -21.72 10.55 -20.90
CA ILE A 47 -21.18 10.68 -19.55
C ILE A 47 -20.04 9.69 -19.36
N SER A 48 -18.91 10.16 -18.85
CA SER A 48 -17.80 9.31 -18.37
C SER A 48 -17.43 9.67 -16.95
N ILE A 49 -17.05 8.66 -16.14
CA ILE A 49 -16.78 8.83 -14.70
C ILE A 49 -15.34 8.48 -14.42
N PHE A 50 -14.66 9.36 -13.73
CA PHE A 50 -13.31 9.17 -13.20
C PHE A 50 -13.36 9.00 -11.68
N ALA A 51 -12.69 8.00 -11.16
CA ALA A 51 -12.33 7.96 -9.75
C ALA A 51 -11.05 8.80 -9.54
N ILE A 52 -11.12 9.80 -8.67
CA ILE A 52 -10.00 10.69 -8.35
C ILE A 52 -9.38 10.25 -7.03
N HIS A 53 -8.17 9.74 -7.09
CA HIS A 53 -7.45 9.28 -5.89
C HIS A 53 -6.74 10.43 -5.16
N GLY A 54 -6.42 11.53 -5.88
CA GLY A 54 -5.80 12.73 -5.35
C GLY A 54 -4.39 12.99 -5.88
N ALA A 55 -3.69 13.95 -5.29
CA ALA A 55 -2.36 14.36 -5.71
C ALA A 55 -1.29 13.30 -5.38
N LYS A 56 -0.38 13.04 -6.32
CA LYS A 56 0.72 12.07 -6.16
C LYS A 56 1.77 12.57 -5.16
N LYS A 57 1.97 13.87 -5.06
CA LYS A 57 2.91 14.52 -4.14
C LYS A 57 2.16 15.33 -3.08
N ILE A 58 2.84 15.63 -2.01
CA ILE A 58 2.31 16.53 -0.97
C ILE A 58 2.13 17.92 -1.57
N VAL A 59 0.95 18.50 -1.36
CA VAL A 59 0.56 19.78 -1.92
C VAL A 59 0.64 20.87 -0.86
N GLY A 60 1.54 21.82 -1.05
CA GLY A 60 1.60 23.09 -0.35
C GLY A 60 1.06 24.23 -1.21
N ALA A 61 1.43 25.48 -0.90
CA ALA A 61 0.91 26.65 -1.61
C ALA A 61 1.44 26.71 -3.05
N GLU A 62 2.73 26.46 -3.26
CA GLU A 62 3.37 26.49 -4.58
C GLU A 62 2.83 25.38 -5.50
N GLU A 63 2.68 24.17 -4.96
CA GLU A 63 2.13 23.04 -5.72
C GLU A 63 0.65 23.24 -6.06
N LEU A 64 -0.12 23.86 -5.15
CA LEU A 64 -1.53 24.21 -5.39
C LEU A 64 -1.65 25.21 -6.56
N GLU A 65 -0.82 26.25 -6.57
CA GLU A 65 -0.79 27.25 -7.65
C GLU A 65 -0.42 26.60 -8.99
N ALA A 66 0.57 25.70 -8.99
CA ALA A 66 0.95 24.95 -10.19
C ALA A 66 -0.16 24.02 -10.69
N ILE A 67 -0.91 23.34 -9.80
CA ILE A 67 -2.09 22.53 -10.15
C ILE A 67 -3.17 23.44 -10.73
N GLN A 68 -3.46 24.55 -10.08
CA GLN A 68 -4.45 25.54 -10.52
C GLN A 68 -4.18 26.03 -11.93
N GLU A 69 -2.93 26.40 -12.21
CA GLU A 69 -2.54 26.90 -13.53
C GLU A 69 -2.63 25.81 -14.61
N LYS A 70 -2.03 24.64 -14.37
CA LYS A 70 -2.01 23.54 -15.34
C LYS A 70 -3.41 22.99 -15.62
N PHE A 71 -4.20 22.74 -14.59
CA PHE A 71 -5.55 22.19 -14.75
C PHE A 71 -6.50 23.17 -15.46
N SER A 72 -6.47 24.47 -15.09
CA SER A 72 -7.31 25.46 -15.73
C SER A 72 -6.91 25.73 -17.18
N SER A 73 -5.60 25.82 -17.49
CA SER A 73 -5.14 26.12 -18.87
C SER A 73 -5.58 25.05 -19.88
N GLU A 74 -5.59 23.78 -19.50
CA GLU A 74 -6.08 22.69 -20.36
C GLU A 74 -7.60 22.78 -20.62
N LEU A 75 -8.38 23.24 -19.66
CA LEU A 75 -9.83 23.31 -19.76
C LEU A 75 -10.36 24.56 -20.44
N LEU A 76 -9.56 25.64 -20.49
CA LEU A 76 -9.97 26.96 -21.06
C LEU A 76 -10.65 26.85 -22.43
N PRO A 77 -10.13 26.10 -23.44
CA PRO A 77 -10.72 26.11 -24.78
C PRO A 77 -12.14 25.54 -24.83
N ILE A 78 -12.41 24.56 -23.95
CA ILE A 78 -13.68 23.83 -23.95
C ILE A 78 -14.75 24.57 -23.19
N PHE A 79 -14.41 25.19 -22.06
CA PHE A 79 -15.39 25.89 -21.19
C PHE A 79 -15.77 27.29 -21.67
N LYS A 80 -15.18 27.79 -22.74
CA LYS A 80 -15.65 29.03 -23.40
C LYS A 80 -17.08 28.91 -23.95
N LYS A 81 -17.54 27.70 -24.26
CA LYS A 81 -18.88 27.43 -24.83
C LYS A 81 -19.69 26.54 -23.93
N GLN A 82 -21.02 26.64 -24.01
CA GLN A 82 -21.95 25.74 -23.34
C GLN A 82 -21.88 24.30 -23.88
N GLY A 83 -22.26 23.34 -23.05
CA GLY A 83 -22.54 21.97 -23.43
C GLY A 83 -21.58 20.94 -22.85
N HIS A 84 -20.35 21.31 -22.48
CA HIS A 84 -19.50 20.48 -21.65
C HIS A 84 -19.63 20.89 -20.17
N GLN A 85 -19.69 19.87 -19.30
CA GLN A 85 -19.82 20.07 -17.86
C GLN A 85 -18.97 19.06 -17.12
N ILE A 86 -18.40 19.45 -15.99
CA ILE A 86 -17.72 18.56 -15.05
C ILE A 86 -18.47 18.64 -13.71
N GLN A 87 -18.70 17.49 -13.11
CA GLN A 87 -19.21 17.37 -11.75
C GLN A 87 -18.13 16.71 -10.89
N PHE A 88 -17.67 17.36 -9.83
CA PHE A 88 -16.87 16.73 -8.78
C PHE A 88 -17.78 16.31 -7.64
N VAL A 89 -17.70 15.06 -7.24
CA VAL A 89 -18.42 14.52 -6.10
C VAL A 89 -17.41 13.97 -5.09
N PHE A 90 -17.43 14.52 -3.88
CA PHE A 90 -16.63 14.02 -2.76
C PHE A 90 -17.55 13.45 -1.70
N ILE A 91 -17.26 12.25 -1.24
CA ILE A 91 -18.04 11.53 -0.23
C ILE A 91 -17.12 11.21 0.95
N ARG A 92 -17.59 11.53 2.16
CA ARG A 92 -16.99 11.17 3.43
C ARG A 92 -18.03 10.48 4.30
N ASP A 93 -17.79 9.23 4.67
CA ASP A 93 -18.76 8.42 5.40
C ASP A 93 -18.12 7.68 6.58
N PRO A 94 -18.26 8.17 7.82
CA PRO A 94 -17.68 7.52 9.00
C PRO A 94 -18.22 6.10 9.23
N SER A 95 -19.46 5.81 8.81
CA SER A 95 -20.08 4.49 9.02
C SER A 95 -19.40 3.38 8.23
N ARG A 96 -18.76 3.70 7.09
CA ARG A 96 -18.09 2.74 6.19
C ARG A 96 -16.69 2.35 6.62
N VAL A 97 -16.08 3.03 7.59
CA VAL A 97 -14.65 2.86 7.94
C VAL A 97 -14.31 1.42 8.29
N LYS A 98 -15.08 0.76 9.15
CA LYS A 98 -14.80 -0.61 9.59
C LYS A 98 -14.94 -1.63 8.46
N SER A 99 -15.99 -1.51 7.65
CA SER A 99 -16.20 -2.40 6.49
C SER A 99 -15.11 -2.22 5.45
N GLU A 100 -14.71 -0.97 5.18
CA GLU A 100 -13.63 -0.67 4.24
C GLU A 100 -12.27 -1.18 4.71
N LEU A 101 -11.92 -1.00 5.98
CA LEU A 101 -10.69 -1.54 6.57
C LEU A 101 -10.66 -3.08 6.45
N LYS A 102 -11.80 -3.75 6.75
CA LYS A 102 -11.93 -5.21 6.57
C LYS A 102 -11.75 -5.60 5.11
N ARG A 103 -12.43 -4.93 4.18
CA ARG A 103 -12.32 -5.20 2.74
C ARG A 103 -10.86 -5.11 2.25
N ARG A 104 -10.15 -4.05 2.63
CA ARG A 104 -8.74 -3.82 2.23
C ARG A 104 -7.76 -4.82 2.84
N LEU A 105 -8.06 -5.35 4.02
CA LEU A 105 -7.25 -6.35 4.73
C LEU A 105 -7.63 -7.81 4.39
N ASP A 106 -8.84 -8.06 3.87
CA ASP A 106 -9.38 -9.41 3.69
C ASP A 106 -8.48 -10.36 2.86
N PRO A 107 -7.87 -9.96 1.74
CA PRO A 107 -6.98 -10.85 0.99
C PRO A 107 -5.78 -11.35 1.81
N TYR A 108 -5.27 -10.50 2.69
CA TYR A 108 -4.10 -10.78 3.56
C TYR A 108 -4.51 -11.57 4.80
N TRP A 109 -5.68 -11.28 5.34
CA TRP A 109 -6.27 -12.05 6.42
C TRP A 109 -6.56 -13.48 5.97
N LYS A 110 -7.12 -13.67 4.77
CA LYS A 110 -7.28 -14.97 4.13
C LYS A 110 -5.94 -15.66 3.90
N ALA A 111 -4.90 -14.93 3.46
CA ALA A 111 -3.56 -15.48 3.29
C ALA A 111 -2.99 -16.00 4.62
N ALA A 112 -3.18 -15.29 5.74
CA ALA A 112 -2.75 -15.76 7.06
C ALA A 112 -3.42 -17.10 7.44
N ARG A 113 -4.74 -17.21 7.21
CA ARG A 113 -5.48 -18.47 7.47
C ARG A 113 -5.03 -19.61 6.55
N ASN A 114 -4.78 -19.34 5.26
CA ASN A 114 -4.27 -20.32 4.31
C ASN A 114 -2.87 -20.83 4.71
N LEU A 115 -2.05 -19.96 5.27
CA LEU A 115 -0.74 -20.28 5.85
C LEU A 115 -0.84 -20.96 7.23
N LYS A 116 -2.07 -21.18 7.74
CA LYS A 116 -2.35 -21.80 9.05
C LYS A 116 -1.79 -21.01 10.25
N LEU A 117 -1.73 -19.69 10.13
CA LEU A 117 -1.30 -18.80 11.20
C LEU A 117 -2.53 -18.26 11.94
N ASP A 118 -2.60 -18.48 13.25
CA ASP A 118 -3.68 -17.99 14.13
C ASP A 118 -3.42 -16.53 14.52
N LEU A 119 -3.94 -15.60 13.68
CA LEU A 119 -3.76 -14.15 13.81
C LEU A 119 -5.07 -13.39 13.70
N ASP A 120 -6.21 -14.06 13.81
CA ASP A 120 -7.54 -13.43 13.69
C ASP A 120 -7.74 -12.32 14.72
N ASP A 121 -7.25 -12.51 15.94
CA ASP A 121 -7.28 -11.51 17.01
C ASP A 121 -6.51 -10.23 16.63
N LEU A 122 -5.37 -10.39 15.99
CA LEU A 122 -4.51 -9.27 15.59
C LEU A 122 -5.17 -8.45 14.46
N PHE A 123 -5.66 -9.11 13.41
CA PHE A 123 -6.36 -8.44 12.30
C PHE A 123 -7.62 -7.72 12.77
N GLN A 124 -8.42 -8.36 13.63
CA GLN A 124 -9.63 -7.74 14.19
C GLN A 124 -9.28 -6.53 15.07
N SER A 125 -8.29 -6.65 15.95
CA SER A 125 -7.80 -5.55 16.79
C SER A 125 -7.29 -4.37 15.95
N LYS A 126 -6.60 -4.66 14.84
CA LYS A 126 -6.13 -3.64 13.88
C LYS A 126 -7.29 -2.87 13.27
N VAL A 127 -8.34 -3.56 12.79
CA VAL A 127 -9.54 -2.91 12.25
C VAL A 127 -10.19 -2.01 13.30
N ASP A 128 -10.42 -2.53 14.52
CA ASP A 128 -11.10 -1.78 15.58
C ASP A 128 -10.29 -0.59 16.10
N HIS A 129 -8.97 -0.70 16.08
CA HIS A 129 -8.10 0.40 16.48
C HIS A 129 -8.01 1.48 15.38
N LEU A 130 -7.75 1.10 14.14
CA LEU A 130 -7.66 2.04 13.02
C LEU A 130 -8.98 2.76 12.76
N ALA A 131 -10.12 2.13 13.01
CA ALA A 131 -11.43 2.76 12.87
C ALA A 131 -11.62 4.02 13.74
N LYS A 132 -10.82 4.18 14.80
CA LYS A 132 -10.83 5.39 15.64
C LYS A 132 -10.07 6.58 15.04
N TYR A 133 -9.23 6.33 14.05
CA TYR A 133 -8.34 7.33 13.45
C TYR A 133 -8.56 7.52 11.96
N CYS A 134 -9.24 6.58 11.32
CA CYS A 134 -9.46 6.59 9.88
C CYS A 134 -10.82 7.17 9.51
N VAL A 135 -10.90 7.67 8.29
CA VAL A 135 -12.12 8.14 7.65
C VAL A 135 -12.21 7.50 6.26
N TYR A 136 -13.41 7.03 5.90
CA TYR A 136 -13.69 6.63 4.52
C TYR A 136 -13.95 7.87 3.68
N GLU A 137 -13.24 8.00 2.56
CA GLU A 137 -13.51 9.03 1.55
C GLU A 137 -13.37 8.47 0.13
N SER A 138 -14.19 8.98 -0.76
CA SER A 138 -14.09 8.76 -2.20
C SER A 138 -14.35 10.06 -2.96
N CYS A 139 -13.73 10.19 -4.12
CA CYS A 139 -13.89 11.34 -4.98
C CYS A 139 -14.08 10.91 -6.43
N TYR A 140 -15.07 11.48 -7.09
CA TYR A 140 -15.39 11.22 -8.49
C TYR A 140 -15.41 12.52 -9.27
N MET A 141 -14.93 12.48 -10.52
CA MET A 141 -15.12 13.52 -11.52
C MET A 141 -15.95 12.94 -12.66
N VAL A 142 -17.08 13.57 -12.96
CA VAL A 142 -17.98 13.13 -14.01
C VAL A 142 -17.93 14.14 -15.16
N ALA A 143 -17.63 13.64 -16.36
CA ALA A 143 -17.60 14.42 -17.59
C ALA A 143 -18.92 14.28 -18.32
N TRP A 144 -19.60 15.38 -18.62
CA TRP A 144 -20.84 15.44 -19.39
C TRP A 144 -20.61 16.15 -20.72
N SER A 145 -21.13 15.60 -21.81
CA SER A 145 -21.22 16.25 -23.12
C SER A 145 -22.67 16.23 -23.59
N ARG A 146 -23.27 17.40 -23.66
CA ARG A 146 -24.68 17.57 -24.04
C ARG A 146 -24.84 17.69 -25.57
N PRO A 147 -25.99 17.34 -26.19
CA PRO A 147 -26.24 17.47 -27.62
C PRO A 147 -26.05 18.88 -28.14
N ILE A 148 -26.17 19.93 -27.31
CA ILE A 148 -25.93 21.33 -27.72
C ILE A 148 -24.49 21.57 -28.25
N VAL A 149 -23.52 20.70 -27.86
CA VAL A 149 -22.12 20.76 -28.38
C VAL A 149 -22.06 20.54 -29.86
N ILE A 150 -22.98 19.78 -30.42
CA ILE A 150 -23.08 19.44 -31.88
C ILE A 150 -24.21 20.17 -32.56
N LYS A 151 -24.63 21.35 -32.09
CA LYS A 151 -25.77 22.10 -32.64
C LYS A 151 -25.69 22.29 -34.16
N ALA A 152 -24.48 22.44 -34.70
CA ALA A 152 -24.25 22.60 -36.15
C ALA A 152 -24.40 21.26 -36.91
N GLU A 153 -23.94 20.17 -36.34
CA GLU A 153 -23.93 18.81 -36.91
C GLU A 153 -25.19 17.99 -36.58
N LEU A 154 -26.03 18.46 -35.70
CA LEU A 154 -27.19 17.72 -35.15
C LEU A 154 -28.17 17.25 -36.23
N LYS A 155 -28.39 18.07 -37.28
CA LYS A 155 -29.31 17.73 -38.39
C LYS A 155 -28.78 16.55 -39.19
N ASP A 156 -27.48 16.50 -39.45
CA ASP A 156 -26.83 15.43 -40.22
C ASP A 156 -26.82 14.12 -39.43
N ASP A 157 -26.48 14.19 -38.15
CA ASP A 157 -26.52 13.02 -37.25
C ASP A 157 -27.96 12.49 -37.08
N GLN A 158 -28.97 13.36 -37.00
CA GLN A 158 -30.37 12.95 -36.95
C GLN A 158 -30.81 12.29 -38.27
N ALA A 159 -30.37 12.79 -39.45
CA ALA A 159 -30.66 12.20 -40.74
C ALA A 159 -30.06 10.78 -40.84
N LYS A 160 -28.78 10.59 -40.44
CA LYS A 160 -28.14 9.27 -40.38
C LYS A 160 -28.88 8.31 -39.45
N ASN A 161 -29.27 8.74 -38.26
CA ASN A 161 -30.03 7.92 -37.34
C ASN A 161 -31.41 7.52 -37.88
N ASN A 162 -32.10 8.42 -38.54
CA ASN A 162 -33.37 8.10 -39.16
C ASN A 162 -33.24 7.07 -40.30
N GLU A 163 -32.15 7.15 -41.09
CA GLU A 163 -31.85 6.17 -42.15
C GLU A 163 -31.57 4.78 -41.57
N LEU A 164 -30.81 4.67 -40.46
CA LEU A 164 -30.54 3.43 -39.73
C LEU A 164 -31.83 2.79 -39.14
N LEU A 165 -32.80 3.60 -38.76
CA LEU A 165 -34.05 3.14 -38.15
C LEU A 165 -35.12 2.73 -39.18
N THR A 166 -34.98 3.13 -40.43
CA THR A 166 -36.01 2.86 -41.49
C THR A 166 -36.22 1.39 -41.83
N GLY A 167 -35.33 0.49 -41.45
CA GLY A 167 -35.49 -0.97 -41.65
C GLY A 167 -35.87 -1.76 -40.40
N LEU A 168 -36.04 -1.09 -39.26
CA LEU A 168 -36.27 -1.78 -37.95
C LEU A 168 -37.78 -1.87 -37.64
N PRO A 169 -38.23 -2.97 -36.98
CA PRO A 169 -39.58 -3.06 -36.48
C PRO A 169 -39.94 -1.89 -35.59
N PRO A 170 -41.15 -1.32 -35.66
CA PRO A 170 -41.56 -0.19 -34.81
C PRO A 170 -41.43 -0.44 -33.31
N ALA A 171 -41.53 -1.68 -32.86
CA ALA A 171 -41.35 -2.07 -31.45
C ALA A 171 -39.92 -1.84 -30.96
N ILE A 172 -38.90 -2.10 -31.76
CA ILE A 172 -37.48 -1.84 -31.39
C ILE A 172 -37.19 -0.34 -31.35
N GLY A 173 -37.74 0.43 -32.28
CA GLY A 173 -37.60 1.90 -32.30
C GLY A 173 -38.35 2.58 -31.15
N ALA A 174 -39.42 1.96 -30.60
CA ALA A 174 -40.14 2.46 -29.45
C ALA A 174 -39.49 2.11 -28.10
N GLN A 175 -38.68 1.06 -28.05
CA GLN A 175 -37.99 0.62 -26.82
C GLN A 175 -36.70 1.38 -26.55
N SER A 176 -36.04 1.96 -27.56
CA SER A 176 -34.80 2.71 -27.40
C SER A 176 -35.07 4.20 -27.56
N SER A 177 -35.09 4.92 -26.43
CA SER A 177 -34.96 6.40 -26.42
C SER A 177 -33.55 6.86 -26.84
N TYR A 178 -32.63 5.91 -26.89
CA TYR A 178 -31.23 6.14 -27.19
C TYR A 178 -31.02 6.44 -28.68
N ARG A 179 -30.50 7.60 -28.95
CA ARG A 179 -30.06 8.02 -30.26
C ARG A 179 -28.57 8.26 -30.23
N LEU A 180 -27.81 7.48 -30.98
CA LEU A 180 -26.39 7.64 -31.14
C LEU A 180 -26.12 8.86 -32.04
N TYR A 181 -25.41 9.82 -31.54
CA TYR A 181 -24.89 10.95 -32.28
C TYR A 181 -23.38 10.76 -32.46
N GLU A 182 -22.93 10.29 -33.63
CA GLU A 182 -21.53 10.01 -33.92
C GLU A 182 -20.64 11.24 -33.67
N SER A 183 -21.10 12.43 -34.08
CA SER A 183 -20.38 13.69 -33.84
C SER A 183 -20.24 13.99 -32.33
N LEU A 184 -21.25 13.65 -31.54
CA LEU A 184 -21.21 13.83 -30.06
C LEU A 184 -20.24 12.84 -29.42
N GLU A 185 -20.22 11.59 -29.86
CA GLU A 185 -19.27 10.58 -29.35
C GLU A 185 -17.83 11.00 -29.59
N ASN A 186 -17.52 11.48 -30.79
CA ASN A 186 -16.19 11.98 -31.14
C ASN A 186 -15.78 13.19 -30.27
N LYS A 187 -16.69 14.14 -30.05
CA LYS A 187 -16.43 15.31 -29.18
C LYS A 187 -16.33 14.91 -27.71
N HIS A 188 -17.16 13.98 -27.27
CA HIS A 188 -17.07 13.45 -25.89
C HIS A 188 -15.75 12.74 -25.63
N LYS A 189 -15.32 11.88 -26.56
CA LYS A 189 -14.02 11.22 -26.49
C LYS A 189 -12.88 12.23 -26.40
N ALA A 190 -12.88 13.24 -27.28
CA ALA A 190 -11.86 14.30 -27.22
C ALA A 190 -11.88 15.07 -25.89
N PHE A 191 -13.07 15.28 -25.31
CA PHE A 191 -13.20 15.90 -24.00
C PHE A 191 -12.65 15.01 -22.87
N VAL A 192 -12.94 13.70 -22.88
CA VAL A 192 -12.39 12.72 -21.94
C VAL A 192 -10.87 12.66 -22.02
N ASP A 193 -10.31 12.56 -23.25
CA ASP A 193 -8.85 12.54 -23.49
C ASP A 193 -8.17 13.83 -22.95
N LEU A 194 -8.81 14.96 -23.11
CA LEU A 194 -8.31 16.25 -22.57
C LEU A 194 -8.34 16.27 -21.03
N LEU A 195 -9.41 15.78 -20.41
CA LEU A 195 -9.50 15.67 -18.94
C LEU A 195 -8.43 14.73 -18.39
N GLU A 196 -8.19 13.58 -19.03
CA GLU A 196 -7.09 12.70 -18.66
C GLU A 196 -5.74 13.41 -18.72
N ASN A 197 -5.50 14.19 -19.79
CA ASN A 197 -4.27 14.95 -19.93
C ASN A 197 -4.14 16.01 -18.83
N ALA A 198 -5.21 16.80 -18.57
CA ALA A 198 -5.24 17.82 -17.52
C ALA A 198 -4.91 17.23 -16.13
N LEU A 199 -5.49 16.08 -15.78
CA LEU A 199 -5.21 15.38 -14.53
C LEU A 199 -3.76 14.86 -14.49
N ARG A 200 -3.25 14.32 -15.59
CA ARG A 200 -1.89 13.76 -15.68
C ARG A 200 -0.81 14.83 -15.53
N ILE A 201 -0.92 15.97 -16.22
CA ILE A 201 0.07 17.05 -16.10
C ILE A 201 0.00 17.77 -14.76
N SER A 202 -1.16 17.74 -14.10
CA SER A 202 -1.36 18.23 -12.73
C SER A 202 -0.90 17.25 -11.64
N GLU A 203 -0.28 16.12 -12.02
CA GLU A 203 0.19 15.05 -11.11
C GLU A 203 -0.92 14.49 -10.21
N ILE A 204 -2.17 14.48 -10.70
CA ILE A 204 -3.30 13.85 -10.01
C ILE A 204 -3.37 12.36 -10.38
N ASN A 205 -3.58 11.52 -9.39
CA ASN A 205 -3.82 10.10 -9.60
C ASN A 205 -5.31 9.86 -9.82
N PHE A 206 -5.67 9.16 -10.90
CA PHE A 206 -7.04 8.91 -11.30
C PHE A 206 -7.20 7.57 -12.03
N LYS A 207 -8.44 7.13 -12.14
CA LYS A 207 -8.84 5.98 -12.98
C LYS A 207 -10.12 6.33 -13.73
N LEU A 208 -10.13 6.21 -15.06
CA LEU A 208 -11.37 6.22 -15.84
C LEU A 208 -12.13 4.91 -15.55
N LEU A 209 -13.34 5.02 -15.00
CA LEU A 209 -14.13 3.86 -14.61
C LEU A 209 -14.82 3.23 -15.83
N GLU A 210 -14.92 1.91 -15.80
CA GLU A 210 -15.83 1.22 -16.70
C GLU A 210 -17.28 1.51 -16.27
N VAL A 211 -18.22 1.43 -17.24
CA VAL A 211 -19.63 1.69 -16.99
C VAL A 211 -20.16 0.87 -15.79
N LYS A 212 -19.82 -0.41 -15.73
CA LYS A 212 -20.26 -1.29 -14.64
C LYS A 212 -19.74 -0.83 -13.29
N GLU A 213 -18.48 -0.40 -13.23
CA GLU A 213 -17.89 0.19 -12.01
C GLU A 213 -18.56 1.51 -11.65
N GLY A 214 -18.74 2.41 -12.62
CA GLY A 214 -19.37 3.72 -12.40
C GLY A 214 -20.80 3.60 -11.87
N VAL A 215 -21.62 2.73 -12.45
CA VAL A 215 -23.01 2.50 -11.99
C VAL A 215 -23.04 1.85 -10.61
N ARG A 216 -22.09 0.96 -10.29
CA ARG A 216 -21.97 0.40 -8.94
C ARG A 216 -21.68 1.48 -7.91
N GLU A 217 -20.78 2.42 -8.22
CA GLU A 217 -20.45 3.55 -7.31
C GLU A 217 -21.63 4.54 -7.17
N MET A 218 -22.42 4.77 -8.24
CA MET A 218 -23.69 5.50 -8.15
C MET A 218 -24.66 4.82 -7.16
N ARG A 219 -24.83 3.51 -7.30
CA ARG A 219 -25.73 2.72 -6.43
C ARG A 219 -25.23 2.71 -4.99
N LYS A 220 -23.90 2.57 -4.76
CA LYS A 220 -23.31 2.69 -3.42
C LYS A 220 -23.50 4.07 -2.79
N SER A 221 -23.49 5.14 -3.59
CA SER A 221 -23.76 6.49 -3.11
C SER A 221 -25.19 6.65 -2.62
N PHE A 222 -26.16 5.90 -3.20
CA PHE A 222 -27.54 5.85 -2.74
C PHE A 222 -27.69 4.90 -1.54
N ASP A 223 -27.24 3.64 -1.68
CA ASP A 223 -27.36 2.57 -0.68
C ASP A 223 -26.09 1.70 -0.68
N ASN A 224 -25.16 2.05 0.19
CA ASN A 224 -23.90 1.30 0.31
C ASN A 224 -24.12 -0.11 0.86
N ASP A 225 -24.96 -0.23 1.90
CA ASP A 225 -25.10 -1.50 2.64
C ASP A 225 -25.90 -2.53 1.84
N GLY A 226 -26.80 -2.08 0.98
CA GLY A 226 -27.53 -2.90 0.04
C GLY A 226 -26.83 -3.17 -1.30
N THR A 227 -25.54 -2.75 -1.44
CA THR A 227 -24.78 -2.91 -2.69
C THR A 227 -23.50 -3.69 -2.48
N SER A 228 -23.47 -4.93 -2.95
CA SER A 228 -22.26 -5.77 -2.91
C SER A 228 -21.15 -5.19 -3.81
N ASP A 229 -19.89 -5.39 -3.41
CA ASP A 229 -18.73 -5.04 -4.23
C ASP A 229 -18.66 -5.78 -5.58
N ASN A 230 -19.29 -6.94 -5.65
CA ASN A 230 -19.39 -7.74 -6.87
C ASN A 230 -20.69 -7.48 -7.67
N TRP A 231 -21.54 -6.55 -7.22
CA TRP A 231 -22.75 -6.21 -7.96
C TRP A 231 -22.39 -5.50 -9.25
N GLU A 232 -23.04 -5.90 -10.34
CA GLU A 232 -22.90 -5.25 -11.64
C GLU A 232 -24.29 -4.94 -12.21
N PRO A 233 -24.47 -3.79 -12.89
CA PRO A 233 -25.70 -3.52 -13.62
C PRO A 233 -25.82 -4.43 -14.82
N LEU A 234 -27.05 -4.75 -15.19
CA LEU A 234 -27.37 -5.38 -16.47
C LEU A 234 -27.37 -4.30 -17.55
N LEU A 235 -26.57 -4.51 -18.57
CA LEU A 235 -26.43 -3.62 -19.74
C LEU A 235 -27.00 -4.32 -20.99
N PRO A 236 -27.40 -3.57 -22.04
CA PRO A 236 -27.78 -4.15 -23.31
C PRO A 236 -26.71 -5.12 -23.83
N GLY A 237 -27.12 -6.34 -24.16
CA GLY A 237 -26.22 -7.41 -24.62
C GLY A 237 -25.65 -8.31 -23.54
N ASP A 238 -25.82 -8.00 -22.26
CA ASP A 238 -25.42 -8.88 -21.17
C ASP A 238 -26.35 -10.11 -21.11
N LYS A 239 -25.79 -11.28 -20.82
CA LYS A 239 -26.58 -12.49 -20.57
C LYS A 239 -27.30 -12.39 -19.23
N PRO A 240 -28.60 -12.66 -19.13
CA PRO A 240 -29.30 -12.67 -17.86
C PRO A 240 -28.70 -13.73 -16.94
N PRO A 241 -28.64 -13.48 -15.60
CA PRO A 241 -28.11 -14.44 -14.64
C PRO A 241 -28.92 -15.76 -14.73
N MET A 242 -28.23 -16.90 -14.84
CA MET A 242 -28.83 -18.23 -14.98
C MET A 242 -29.72 -18.66 -13.81
N SER A 243 -29.74 -17.94 -12.72
CA SER A 243 -30.56 -18.23 -11.52
C SER A 243 -32.03 -17.78 -11.62
N VAL A 244 -32.39 -17.03 -12.64
CA VAL A 244 -33.77 -16.69 -12.85
C VAL A 244 -34.48 -17.89 -13.50
N LYS A 245 -35.01 -18.82 -12.70
CA LYS A 245 -35.93 -19.84 -13.20
C LYS A 245 -37.10 -19.10 -13.91
N PRO A 246 -37.34 -19.32 -15.21
CA PRO A 246 -38.46 -18.69 -15.88
C PRO A 246 -39.72 -19.09 -15.11
N LYS A 247 -40.56 -18.12 -14.75
CA LYS A 247 -41.87 -18.41 -14.21
C LYS A 247 -42.60 -19.23 -15.25
N PRO A 248 -43.41 -20.28 -14.88
CA PRO A 248 -44.04 -21.20 -15.82
C PRO A 248 -44.96 -20.51 -16.84
N TYR A 249 -45.23 -19.23 -16.70
CA TYR A 249 -46.05 -18.40 -17.56
C TYR A 249 -45.34 -17.15 -18.11
N ALA A 250 -43.97 -17.11 -18.06
CA ALA A 250 -43.25 -16.01 -18.63
C ALA A 250 -43.35 -16.04 -20.15
N THR A 251 -43.99 -15.03 -20.74
CA THR A 251 -44.04 -14.83 -22.19
C THR A 251 -42.65 -14.32 -22.64
N GLU A 252 -42.34 -14.47 -23.96
CA GLU A 252 -41.10 -13.92 -24.54
C GLU A 252 -40.93 -12.41 -24.26
N LEU A 253 -42.03 -11.67 -24.16
CA LEU A 253 -42.10 -10.25 -23.80
C LEU A 253 -41.58 -9.98 -22.37
N ASP A 254 -41.85 -10.84 -21.38
CA ASP A 254 -41.38 -10.70 -20.03
C ASP A 254 -39.85 -10.88 -19.92
N ILE A 255 -39.26 -11.65 -20.82
CA ILE A 255 -37.81 -11.85 -20.91
C ILE A 255 -37.14 -10.63 -21.60
N GLY A 256 -37.78 -10.10 -22.65
CA GLY A 256 -37.34 -8.90 -23.36
C GLY A 256 -37.32 -7.66 -22.47
N ASP A 257 -38.38 -7.44 -21.69
CA ASP A 257 -38.52 -6.33 -20.77
C ASP A 257 -37.45 -6.34 -19.68
N LYS A 258 -37.03 -7.52 -19.21
CA LYS A 258 -35.94 -7.65 -18.20
C LYS A 258 -34.55 -7.44 -18.77
N LEU A 259 -34.31 -7.70 -20.03
CA LEU A 259 -33.04 -7.51 -20.71
C LEU A 259 -32.74 -6.05 -21.02
N TRP A 260 -33.75 -5.18 -21.00
CA TRP A 260 -33.65 -3.78 -21.40
C TRP A 260 -34.02 -2.79 -20.29
N GLN A 261 -33.92 -3.20 -19.03
CA GLN A 261 -34.15 -2.28 -17.92
C GLN A 261 -33.13 -1.11 -17.98
N SER A 262 -33.71 0.12 -17.99
CA SER A 262 -32.91 1.32 -17.82
C SER A 262 -32.05 1.24 -16.54
N ILE A 263 -30.82 1.78 -16.60
CA ILE A 263 -29.91 1.83 -15.44
C ILE A 263 -30.60 2.53 -14.26
N SER A 264 -31.43 3.55 -14.50
CA SER A 264 -32.16 4.26 -13.46
C SER A 264 -32.99 3.33 -12.55
N HIS A 265 -33.56 2.24 -13.09
CA HIS A 265 -34.33 1.26 -12.32
C HIS A 265 -33.43 0.32 -11.49
N GLN A 266 -32.15 0.22 -11.80
CA GLN A 266 -31.24 -0.71 -11.15
C GLN A 266 -30.48 -0.06 -9.99
N VAL A 267 -30.42 1.29 -9.95
CA VAL A 267 -29.63 2.01 -8.95
C VAL A 267 -30.40 2.32 -7.68
N PHE A 268 -31.72 2.45 -7.75
CA PHE A 268 -32.56 2.69 -6.57
C PHE A 268 -32.94 1.38 -5.90
N THR A 269 -32.40 1.11 -4.74
CA THR A 269 -32.63 -0.15 -3.97
C THR A 269 -33.70 -0.04 -2.92
N LYS A 270 -33.98 1.20 -2.46
CA LYS A 270 -34.88 1.50 -1.35
C LYS A 270 -35.85 2.61 -1.71
N ASN A 271 -36.98 2.65 -1.02
CA ASN A 271 -37.94 3.75 -1.14
C ASN A 271 -37.32 5.02 -0.52
N CYS A 272 -37.71 6.17 -1.11
CA CYS A 272 -37.35 7.49 -0.66
C CYS A 272 -38.65 8.28 -0.40
N GLU A 273 -38.80 8.84 0.78
CA GLU A 273 -39.94 9.61 1.20
C GLU A 273 -39.57 10.98 1.74
N ILE A 274 -40.35 12.02 1.45
CA ILE A 274 -40.23 13.34 2.01
C ILE A 274 -40.85 13.35 3.40
N VAL A 275 -40.07 13.55 4.44
CA VAL A 275 -40.54 13.60 5.83
C VAL A 275 -40.84 15.04 6.27
N SER A 276 -40.01 16.00 5.82
CA SER A 276 -40.20 17.44 6.01
C SER A 276 -39.69 18.17 4.75
N PRO A 277 -40.00 19.45 4.57
CA PRO A 277 -39.58 20.20 3.38
C PRO A 277 -38.08 20.11 3.06
N ASP A 278 -37.24 19.86 4.06
CA ASP A 278 -35.79 19.81 3.95
C ASP A 278 -35.17 18.42 4.23
N THR A 279 -36.01 17.40 4.45
CA THR A 279 -35.55 16.09 4.92
C THR A 279 -36.26 14.96 4.19
N ILE A 280 -35.48 14.01 3.67
CA ILE A 280 -35.97 12.76 3.13
C ILE A 280 -35.59 11.59 4.03
N ARG A 281 -36.37 10.51 3.94
CA ARG A 281 -36.11 9.20 4.54
C ARG A 281 -35.84 8.19 3.43
N ILE A 282 -34.76 7.45 3.54
CA ILE A 282 -34.40 6.36 2.66
C ILE A 282 -34.48 5.06 3.45
N GLY A 283 -35.16 4.03 2.93
CA GLY A 283 -35.39 2.76 3.61
C GLY A 283 -36.54 2.80 4.61
N GLY A 284 -36.79 1.63 5.25
CA GLY A 284 -37.94 1.38 6.09
C GLY A 284 -39.20 1.07 5.26
N GLN A 285 -39.95 0.02 5.62
CA GLN A 285 -41.30 -0.15 5.15
C GLN A 285 -42.27 0.72 5.95
N ASN A 286 -43.41 1.12 5.37
CA ASN A 286 -44.47 1.76 6.11
C ASN A 286 -44.75 0.96 7.38
N PRO A 287 -44.80 1.58 8.58
CA PRO A 287 -45.15 0.87 9.80
C PRO A 287 -46.60 0.45 9.75
N THR A 288 -46.85 -0.72 9.18
CA THR A 288 -48.05 -1.50 9.55
C THR A 288 -47.80 -1.97 10.98
N GLU A 289 -48.77 -1.83 11.85
CA GLU A 289 -48.75 -2.01 13.31
C GLU A 289 -48.11 -3.32 13.86
N SER A 290 -47.62 -4.20 13.02
CA SER A 290 -47.12 -5.53 13.36
C SER A 290 -45.59 -5.72 13.36
N THR A 291 -44.77 -4.68 13.07
CA THR A 291 -43.32 -4.82 13.02
C THR A 291 -42.64 -3.88 14.00
N LYS A 292 -42.70 -4.22 15.30
CA LYS A 292 -41.95 -3.55 16.37
C LYS A 292 -40.48 -3.91 16.44
N ASP A 293 -39.99 -4.83 15.59
CA ASP A 293 -38.62 -5.37 15.60
C ASP A 293 -37.83 -5.14 14.28
N LEU A 294 -38.15 -4.07 13.53
CA LEU A 294 -37.29 -3.69 12.41
C LEU A 294 -36.04 -2.99 12.94
N ASP A 295 -34.85 -3.58 12.66
CA ASP A 295 -33.55 -3.02 12.93
C ASP A 295 -33.50 -1.55 12.47
N SER A 296 -33.37 -0.64 13.43
CA SER A 296 -33.27 0.80 13.18
C SER A 296 -32.06 1.19 12.33
N SER A 297 -31.19 0.23 12.02
CA SER A 297 -29.98 0.37 11.20
C SER A 297 -30.26 0.57 9.71
N ASP A 298 -31.44 0.21 9.20
CA ASP A 298 -31.78 0.24 7.76
C ASP A 298 -32.44 1.57 7.31
N ILE A 299 -32.63 2.51 8.22
CA ILE A 299 -33.25 3.82 7.94
C ILE A 299 -32.17 4.91 7.93
N LYS A 300 -32.16 5.71 6.85
CA LYS A 300 -31.27 6.87 6.70
C LYS A 300 -32.11 8.12 6.47
N TYR A 301 -31.96 9.11 7.35
CA TYR A 301 -32.53 10.45 7.15
C TYR A 301 -31.46 11.34 6.51
N VAL A 302 -31.82 12.07 5.46
CA VAL A 302 -30.90 12.83 4.62
C VAL A 302 -31.41 14.25 4.48
N ALA A 303 -30.51 15.23 4.54
CA ALA A 303 -30.80 16.63 4.28
C ALA A 303 -29.72 17.26 3.39
N SER A 304 -30.13 18.18 2.51
CA SER A 304 -29.23 18.87 1.59
C SER A 304 -29.22 20.38 1.83
N ALA A 305 -28.08 20.98 1.60
CA ALA A 305 -27.84 22.41 1.61
C ALA A 305 -27.06 22.81 0.37
N TYR A 306 -27.36 23.97 -0.18
CA TYR A 306 -26.65 24.48 -1.35
C TYR A 306 -26.11 25.90 -1.13
N MET A 307 -25.08 26.26 -1.87
CA MET A 307 -24.49 27.58 -1.84
C MET A 307 -25.32 28.54 -2.72
N GLU A 308 -25.96 29.52 -2.09
CA GLU A 308 -26.78 30.51 -2.79
C GLU A 308 -25.94 31.68 -3.32
N VAL A 309 -24.96 32.12 -2.51
CA VAL A 309 -24.06 33.21 -2.85
C VAL A 309 -22.64 32.68 -2.96
N PRO A 310 -21.87 33.01 -4.03
CA PRO A 310 -20.49 32.59 -4.18
C PRO A 310 -19.62 33.08 -3.02
N PRO A 311 -18.52 32.42 -2.71
CA PRO A 311 -17.61 32.81 -1.65
C PRO A 311 -16.94 34.15 -1.99
N GLN A 312 -16.82 35.04 -0.98
CA GLN A 312 -16.10 36.30 -1.13
C GLN A 312 -14.60 36.09 -1.38
N GLN A 313 -14.05 35.02 -0.82
CA GLN A 313 -12.70 34.56 -1.06
C GLN A 313 -12.72 33.04 -1.27
N THR A 314 -12.19 32.57 -2.39
CA THR A 314 -12.05 31.14 -2.62
C THR A 314 -11.02 30.56 -1.66
N ARG A 315 -11.34 29.44 -1.04
CA ARG A 315 -10.47 28.73 -0.10
C ARG A 315 -10.26 27.30 -0.56
N PRO A 316 -9.06 26.71 -0.34
CA PRO A 316 -8.80 25.33 -0.68
C PRO A 316 -9.81 24.35 -0.05
N PHE A 317 -10.14 23.30 -0.77
CA PHE A 317 -11.08 22.26 -0.33
C PHE A 317 -10.72 21.67 1.04
N LYS A 318 -9.42 21.53 1.33
CA LYS A 318 -8.95 21.07 2.64
C LYS A 318 -9.50 21.91 3.79
N MET A 319 -9.61 23.23 3.63
CA MET A 319 -10.11 24.11 4.69
C MET A 319 -11.59 23.86 5.03
N LEU A 320 -12.39 23.36 4.09
CA LEU A 320 -13.75 22.88 4.37
C LEU A 320 -13.70 21.65 5.28
N LEU A 321 -12.84 20.67 4.95
CA LEU A 321 -12.73 19.43 5.71
C LEU A 321 -12.13 19.62 7.11
N ASP A 322 -11.17 20.53 7.25
CA ASP A 322 -10.52 20.83 8.54
C ASP A 322 -11.50 21.44 9.58
N GLN A 323 -12.66 21.94 9.14
CA GLN A 323 -13.70 22.49 9.99
C GLN A 323 -14.82 21.49 10.30
N LEU A 324 -14.80 20.32 9.66
CA LEU A 324 -15.82 19.29 9.81
C LEU A 324 -15.30 18.17 10.71
N ASP A 325 -16.03 17.88 11.79
CA ASP A 325 -15.71 16.74 12.65
C ASP A 325 -15.74 15.43 11.88
N ASN A 326 -14.85 14.51 12.25
CA ASN A 326 -14.69 13.23 11.55
C ASN A 326 -15.93 12.34 11.60
N ASP A 327 -16.80 12.52 12.58
CA ASP A 327 -18.02 11.74 12.78
C ASP A 327 -19.20 12.23 11.93
N ILE A 328 -19.07 13.36 11.24
CA ILE A 328 -20.14 13.93 10.42
C ILE A 328 -20.00 13.45 8.97
N PRO A 329 -21.01 12.74 8.44
CA PRO A 329 -21.01 12.35 7.04
C PRO A 329 -21.25 13.54 6.12
N LEU A 330 -20.54 13.56 5.00
CA LEU A 330 -20.63 14.60 3.98
C LEU A 330 -20.61 13.99 2.58
N GLN A 331 -21.52 14.43 1.73
CA GLN A 331 -21.42 14.25 0.27
C GLN A 331 -21.59 15.63 -0.38
N ILE A 332 -20.60 16.10 -1.13
CA ILE A 332 -20.62 17.41 -1.77
C ILE A 332 -20.41 17.24 -3.28
N SER A 333 -21.25 17.97 -4.05
CA SER A 333 -21.19 18.04 -5.51
C SER A 333 -20.85 19.47 -5.93
N ILE A 334 -19.80 19.62 -6.73
CA ILE A 334 -19.38 20.86 -7.34
C ILE A 334 -19.52 20.68 -8.84
N MET A 335 -20.50 21.34 -9.44
CA MET A 335 -20.73 21.31 -10.89
C MET A 335 -20.15 22.56 -11.55
N ILE A 336 -19.40 22.37 -12.62
CA ILE A 336 -18.76 23.41 -13.42
C ILE A 336 -19.23 23.23 -14.87
N GLU A 337 -19.89 24.23 -15.43
CA GLU A 337 -20.37 24.22 -16.82
C GLU A 337 -19.77 25.43 -17.59
N GLY A 338 -19.41 25.22 -18.82
CA GLY A 338 -18.92 26.26 -19.71
C GLY A 338 -19.97 27.33 -20.07
N GLY A 339 -19.55 28.41 -20.67
CA GLY A 339 -20.42 29.48 -21.18
C GLY A 339 -21.00 30.37 -20.07
N GLY A 340 -20.21 30.71 -19.04
CA GLY A 340 -20.63 31.61 -17.96
C GLY A 340 -21.03 33.00 -18.45
N MET A 341 -20.31 33.55 -19.42
CA MET A 341 -20.65 34.87 -20.00
C MET A 341 -21.94 34.87 -20.81
N GLU A 342 -22.32 33.74 -21.43
CA GLU A 342 -23.60 33.64 -22.14
C GLU A 342 -24.80 33.80 -21.17
N LYS A 343 -24.69 33.23 -19.98
CA LYS A 343 -25.69 33.40 -18.91
C LYS A 343 -25.81 34.85 -18.47
N MET A 344 -24.68 35.57 -18.44
CA MET A 344 -24.68 36.99 -18.02
C MET A 344 -25.19 37.93 -19.08
N ALA A 345 -25.22 37.54 -20.36
CA ALA A 345 -25.66 38.41 -21.46
C ALA A 345 -27.10 38.94 -21.28
N LEU A 346 -28.04 38.06 -20.89
CA LEU A 346 -29.42 38.45 -20.56
C LEU A 346 -29.50 39.38 -19.36
N LYS A 347 -28.75 39.10 -18.31
CA LYS A 347 -28.68 39.96 -17.10
C LYS A 347 -28.04 41.32 -17.42
N ALA A 348 -27.03 41.33 -18.30
CA ALA A 348 -26.38 42.56 -18.75
C ALA A 348 -27.35 43.46 -19.56
N THR A 349 -28.13 42.85 -20.44
CA THR A 349 -29.13 43.58 -21.23
C THR A 349 -30.23 44.15 -20.36
N ALA A 350 -30.75 43.37 -19.41
CA ALA A 350 -31.75 43.85 -18.47
C ALA A 350 -31.20 44.96 -17.54
N ALA A 351 -29.97 44.78 -17.01
CA ALA A 351 -29.30 45.79 -16.19
C ALA A 351 -29.03 47.08 -16.96
N ALA A 352 -28.65 47.01 -18.23
CA ALA A 352 -28.45 48.16 -19.09
C ALA A 352 -29.74 48.96 -19.34
N LEU A 353 -30.87 48.28 -19.54
CA LEU A 353 -32.17 48.87 -19.70
C LEU A 353 -32.71 49.51 -18.41
N LEU A 354 -32.36 48.98 -17.26
CA LEU A 354 -32.87 49.40 -15.93
C LEU A 354 -31.88 50.28 -15.17
N THR A 355 -30.72 50.64 -15.75
CA THR A 355 -29.68 51.45 -15.08
C THR A 355 -30.18 52.87 -14.68
N ILE A 356 -31.20 53.38 -15.35
CA ILE A 356 -31.79 54.67 -15.09
C ILE A 356 -32.63 54.68 -13.80
N ALA A 357 -33.01 53.50 -13.30
CA ALA A 357 -33.96 53.38 -12.19
C ALA A 357 -33.36 52.92 -10.84
N ASN A 358 -32.12 52.37 -10.78
CA ASN A 358 -31.59 51.81 -9.54
C ASN A 358 -30.05 51.70 -9.53
N GLY A 359 -29.38 52.24 -8.49
CA GLY A 359 -27.92 52.26 -8.33
C GLY A 359 -27.26 50.84 -8.27
N ASN A 360 -28.00 49.83 -7.85
CA ASN A 360 -27.52 48.43 -7.84
C ASN A 360 -27.24 47.89 -9.24
N ASN A 361 -27.91 48.38 -10.27
CA ASN A 361 -27.66 47.98 -11.67
C ASN A 361 -26.30 48.45 -12.20
N LYS A 362 -25.73 49.50 -11.61
CA LYS A 362 -24.38 49.96 -11.94
C LYS A 362 -23.33 48.96 -11.45
N LEU A 363 -23.48 48.44 -10.25
CA LEU A 363 -22.59 47.38 -9.69
C LEU A 363 -22.63 46.11 -10.53
N ILE A 364 -23.81 45.69 -10.99
CA ILE A 364 -23.96 44.53 -11.89
C ILE A 364 -23.18 44.72 -13.19
N LYS A 365 -23.31 45.95 -13.80
CA LYS A 365 -22.60 46.27 -15.02
C LYS A 365 -21.09 46.26 -14.81
N GLU A 366 -20.57 46.88 -13.77
CA GLU A 366 -19.16 46.91 -13.42
C GLU A 366 -18.61 45.48 -13.16
N SER A 367 -19.40 44.61 -12.50
CA SER A 367 -19.02 43.19 -12.28
C SER A 367 -18.95 42.43 -13.59
N ILE A 368 -19.86 42.65 -14.54
CA ILE A 368 -19.84 42.01 -15.87
C ILE A 368 -18.64 42.50 -16.68
N GLU A 369 -18.32 43.81 -16.62
CA GLU A 369 -17.14 44.35 -17.29
C GLU A 369 -15.84 43.74 -16.75
N LYS A 370 -15.69 43.55 -15.46
CA LYS A 370 -14.57 42.83 -14.82
C LYS A 370 -14.47 41.38 -15.28
N LEU A 371 -15.59 40.66 -15.37
CA LEU A 371 -15.58 39.27 -15.88
C LEU A 371 -15.17 39.17 -17.34
N ARG A 372 -15.55 40.17 -18.19
CA ARG A 372 -15.07 40.29 -19.58
C ARG A 372 -13.57 40.55 -19.64
N GLU A 373 -13.05 41.41 -18.77
CA GLU A 373 -11.63 41.67 -18.63
C GLU A 373 -10.83 40.38 -18.29
N VAL A 374 -11.37 39.54 -17.39
CA VAL A 374 -10.81 38.23 -17.04
C VAL A 374 -10.72 37.32 -18.27
N GLU A 375 -11.77 37.26 -19.11
CA GLU A 375 -11.73 36.48 -20.36
C GLU A 375 -10.71 37.04 -21.38
N MET A 376 -10.58 38.37 -21.48
CA MET A 376 -9.58 39.00 -22.35
C MET A 376 -8.14 38.73 -21.85
N ASN A 377 -7.96 38.55 -20.54
CA ASN A 377 -6.68 38.26 -19.92
C ASN A 377 -6.33 36.75 -19.93
N GLY A 378 -7.10 35.93 -20.66
CA GLY A 378 -6.74 34.52 -20.90
C GLY A 378 -7.27 33.50 -19.92
N ASP A 379 -8.23 33.89 -19.06
CA ASP A 379 -9.03 32.92 -18.26
C ASP A 379 -10.41 32.71 -18.91
N THR A 380 -11.25 31.84 -18.34
CA THR A 380 -12.62 31.63 -18.80
C THR A 380 -13.60 31.71 -17.64
N VAL A 381 -14.78 32.28 -17.91
CA VAL A 381 -15.87 32.40 -16.93
C VAL A 381 -16.78 31.20 -17.04
N VAL A 382 -16.95 30.47 -15.95
CA VAL A 382 -17.75 29.25 -15.87
C VAL A 382 -18.98 29.46 -15.00
N LYS A 383 -19.99 28.62 -15.16
CA LYS A 383 -21.14 28.49 -14.26
C LYS A 383 -20.79 27.43 -13.22
N VAL A 384 -21.04 27.72 -11.94
CA VAL A 384 -20.72 26.84 -10.82
C VAL A 384 -21.94 26.66 -9.91
N SER A 385 -22.25 25.43 -9.56
CA SER A 385 -23.25 25.08 -8.55
C SER A 385 -22.62 24.18 -7.49
N ILE A 386 -22.83 24.48 -6.21
CA ILE A 386 -22.31 23.70 -5.09
C ILE A 386 -23.46 23.25 -4.21
N ASN A 387 -23.62 21.94 -4.06
CA ASN A 387 -24.64 21.30 -3.25
C ASN A 387 -23.98 20.27 -2.32
N ALA A 388 -24.38 20.22 -1.05
CA ALA A 388 -23.84 19.29 -0.07
C ALA A 388 -24.96 18.61 0.72
N VAL A 389 -24.69 17.37 1.13
CA VAL A 389 -25.65 16.51 1.82
C VAL A 389 -25.01 15.94 3.07
N THR A 390 -25.81 15.84 4.12
CA THR A 390 -25.46 15.08 5.34
C THR A 390 -26.60 14.15 5.71
N TRP A 391 -26.31 13.11 6.52
CA TRP A 391 -27.29 12.12 6.93
C TRP A 391 -27.07 11.61 8.36
N ALA A 392 -28.10 10.94 8.89
CA ALA A 392 -28.04 10.24 10.16
C ALA A 392 -29.13 9.16 10.23
N ASN A 393 -29.01 8.24 11.18
CA ASN A 393 -30.01 7.18 11.40
C ASN A 393 -31.23 7.66 12.21
N ASN A 394 -31.22 8.90 12.70
CA ASN A 394 -32.34 9.52 13.41
C ASN A 394 -32.37 11.04 13.16
N THR A 395 -33.55 11.63 13.32
CA THR A 395 -33.81 13.05 13.04
C THR A 395 -33.09 14.00 14.00
N LYS A 396 -32.85 13.59 15.26
CA LYS A 396 -32.16 14.42 16.25
C LYS A 396 -30.71 14.64 15.85
N THR A 397 -29.98 13.56 15.53
CA THR A 397 -28.60 13.64 15.04
C THR A 397 -28.53 14.36 13.69
N LEU A 398 -29.49 14.10 12.79
CA LEU A 398 -29.54 14.81 11.51
C LEU A 398 -29.64 16.33 11.71
N ASN A 399 -30.46 16.81 12.67
CA ASN A 399 -30.61 18.24 12.93
C ASN A 399 -29.30 18.89 13.44
N LEU A 400 -28.49 18.16 14.19
CA LEU A 400 -27.14 18.62 14.59
C LEU A 400 -26.21 18.67 13.37
N ASN A 401 -26.21 17.60 12.58
CA ASN A 401 -25.38 17.53 11.36
C ASN A 401 -25.75 18.64 10.37
N LYS A 402 -27.04 18.94 10.17
CA LYS A 402 -27.53 20.06 9.33
C LYS A 402 -26.93 21.40 9.76
N GLN A 403 -27.01 21.70 11.06
CA GLN A 403 -26.49 22.96 11.62
C GLN A 403 -24.97 23.06 11.40
N THR A 404 -24.25 21.98 11.63
CA THR A 404 -22.80 21.95 11.40
C THR A 404 -22.47 22.11 9.92
N LEU A 405 -23.19 21.39 9.02
CA LEU A 405 -22.98 21.50 7.57
C LEU A 405 -23.16 22.95 7.08
N ILE A 406 -24.25 23.61 7.48
CA ILE A 406 -24.51 25.00 7.11
C ILE A 406 -23.39 25.92 7.61
N LYS A 407 -23.01 25.79 8.90
CA LYS A 407 -21.93 26.59 9.49
C LYS A 407 -20.60 26.41 8.75
N VAL A 408 -20.23 25.18 8.46
CA VAL A 408 -18.98 24.85 7.76
C VAL A 408 -19.00 25.38 6.33
N MET A 409 -20.10 25.21 5.60
CA MET A 409 -20.23 25.77 4.25
C MET A 409 -20.19 27.32 4.28
N GLN A 410 -20.89 27.98 5.20
CA GLN A 410 -20.88 29.45 5.33
C GLN A 410 -19.49 29.99 5.65
N SER A 411 -18.72 29.28 6.47
CA SER A 411 -17.35 29.67 6.82
C SER A 411 -16.31 29.40 5.73
N TRP A 412 -16.66 28.57 4.74
CA TRP A 412 -15.79 28.23 3.62
C TRP A 412 -15.77 29.37 2.57
N GLY A 413 -15.05 30.44 2.88
CA GLY A 413 -14.89 31.62 2.01
C GLY A 413 -15.93 32.69 2.24
N THR A 414 -16.70 32.68 3.33
CA THR A 414 -17.76 33.64 3.65
C THR A 414 -18.85 33.65 2.58
N THR A 415 -19.68 32.62 2.59
CA THR A 415 -20.77 32.41 1.62
C THR A 415 -22.12 32.48 2.29
N ASP A 416 -23.19 32.53 1.50
CA ASP A 416 -24.54 32.27 1.97
C ASP A 416 -25.00 30.89 1.54
N THR A 417 -25.54 30.11 2.48
CA THR A 417 -25.92 28.71 2.30
C THR A 417 -27.34 28.49 2.78
N MET A 418 -28.16 27.84 1.95
CA MET A 418 -29.57 27.55 2.24
C MET A 418 -29.83 26.06 2.27
N LEU A 419 -30.80 25.63 3.09
CA LEU A 419 -31.36 24.29 3.02
C LEU A 419 -32.22 24.13 1.76
N CYS A 420 -32.19 22.95 1.15
CA CYS A 420 -33.05 22.62 0.02
C CYS A 420 -34.46 22.29 0.51
N ASN A 421 -35.32 23.28 0.49
CA ASN A 421 -36.71 23.20 1.01
C ASN A 421 -37.75 22.95 -0.11
N SER A 422 -37.36 22.95 -1.37
CA SER A 422 -38.29 22.83 -2.49
C SER A 422 -38.41 21.36 -2.97
N ASP A 423 -37.30 20.71 -3.27
CA ASP A 423 -37.23 19.30 -3.66
C ASP A 423 -36.05 18.63 -2.98
N PRO A 424 -36.23 18.12 -1.75
CA PRO A 424 -35.13 17.50 -1.01
C PRO A 424 -34.65 16.18 -1.64
N ILE A 425 -35.45 15.54 -2.50
CA ILE A 425 -35.02 14.34 -3.27
C ILE A 425 -34.00 14.77 -4.34
N GLU A 426 -34.30 15.84 -5.10
CA GLU A 426 -33.34 16.37 -6.07
C GLU A 426 -32.09 16.91 -5.36
N GLY A 427 -32.27 17.55 -4.20
CA GLY A 427 -31.17 17.97 -3.34
C GLY A 427 -30.19 16.85 -3.05
N PHE A 428 -30.66 15.65 -2.77
CA PHE A 428 -29.82 14.49 -2.55
C PHE A 428 -29.31 13.87 -3.87
N THR A 429 -30.20 13.57 -4.80
CA THR A 429 -29.83 12.81 -6.02
C THR A 429 -28.88 13.57 -6.93
N SER A 430 -28.91 14.92 -6.93
CA SER A 430 -27.96 15.76 -7.68
C SER A 430 -26.54 15.69 -7.14
N THR A 431 -26.34 15.14 -5.93
CA THR A 431 -24.98 14.91 -5.39
C THR A 431 -24.44 13.53 -5.71
N ILE A 432 -25.25 12.61 -6.27
CA ILE A 432 -24.79 11.29 -6.71
C ILE A 432 -23.99 11.44 -8.03
N PRO A 433 -22.82 10.80 -8.16
CA PRO A 433 -22.02 10.94 -9.37
C PRO A 433 -22.81 10.61 -10.64
N GLY A 434 -22.92 11.55 -11.56
CA GLY A 434 -23.52 11.33 -12.88
C GLY A 434 -25.04 11.11 -12.91
N PHE A 435 -25.78 11.25 -11.83
CA PHE A 435 -27.24 11.06 -11.84
C PHE A 435 -27.98 12.17 -12.59
N SER A 436 -27.58 13.42 -12.37
CA SER A 436 -28.25 14.58 -12.94
C SER A 436 -27.24 15.61 -13.43
N PRO A 437 -27.48 16.23 -14.59
CA PRO A 437 -26.72 17.37 -15.05
C PRO A 437 -27.15 18.69 -14.39
N THR A 438 -28.16 18.68 -13.54
CA THR A 438 -28.72 19.84 -12.82
C THR A 438 -28.58 19.71 -11.33
N SER A 439 -28.62 20.85 -10.64
CA SER A 439 -28.58 20.97 -9.19
C SER A 439 -29.70 21.93 -8.73
N PRO A 440 -30.25 21.78 -7.53
CA PRO A 440 -31.18 22.76 -6.96
C PRO A 440 -30.51 24.11 -6.69
N ALA A 441 -29.18 24.16 -6.60
CA ALA A 441 -28.44 25.42 -6.43
C ALA A 441 -28.51 26.27 -7.69
N ASN A 442 -28.82 27.56 -7.55
CA ASN A 442 -28.67 28.52 -8.63
C ASN A 442 -27.20 28.66 -9.01
N PRO A 443 -26.82 28.38 -10.28
CA PRO A 443 -25.42 28.50 -10.64
C PRO A 443 -24.97 29.98 -10.61
N PHE A 444 -23.90 30.23 -9.88
CA PHE A 444 -23.18 31.50 -9.95
C PHE A 444 -22.11 31.46 -11.04
N VAL A 445 -21.51 32.58 -11.39
CA VAL A 445 -20.44 32.68 -12.38
C VAL A 445 -19.14 33.11 -11.72
N ALA A 446 -18.04 32.49 -12.13
CA ALA A 446 -16.71 32.78 -11.59
C ALA A 446 -15.62 32.46 -12.63
N PRO A 447 -14.42 33.08 -12.52
CA PRO A 447 -13.24 32.62 -13.26
C PRO A 447 -12.91 31.14 -12.94
N LEU A 448 -12.54 30.37 -13.94
CA LEU A 448 -12.23 28.94 -13.73
C LEU A 448 -11.07 28.78 -12.75
N ARG A 449 -10.02 29.61 -12.85
CA ARG A 449 -8.86 29.58 -11.95
C ARG A 449 -9.26 29.72 -10.48
N ASP A 450 -10.24 30.53 -10.16
CA ASP A 450 -10.68 30.76 -8.78
C ASP A 450 -11.43 29.55 -8.20
N ILE A 451 -12.00 28.70 -9.05
CA ILE A 451 -12.75 27.50 -8.64
C ILE A 451 -11.84 26.30 -8.41
N VAL A 452 -10.74 26.17 -9.15
CA VAL A 452 -9.84 24.99 -9.06
C VAL A 452 -9.35 24.70 -7.63
N PRO A 453 -8.97 25.68 -6.77
CA PRO A 453 -8.61 25.41 -5.38
C PRO A 453 -9.73 24.81 -4.53
N MET A 454 -10.99 25.08 -4.90
CA MET A 454 -12.17 24.55 -4.22
C MET A 454 -12.46 23.08 -4.56
N LEU A 455 -11.77 22.51 -5.57
CA LEU A 455 -11.98 21.16 -6.00
C LEU A 455 -11.21 20.15 -5.12
N PRO A 456 -11.74 18.96 -4.89
CA PRO A 456 -11.11 17.91 -4.05
C PRO A 456 -9.92 17.22 -4.72
N LEU A 457 -9.16 17.91 -5.58
CA LEU A 457 -8.04 17.37 -6.35
C LEU A 457 -6.77 17.16 -5.51
N THR A 458 -6.59 17.98 -4.47
CA THR A 458 -5.36 18.03 -3.67
C THR A 458 -5.32 17.04 -2.50
N ARG A 459 -6.33 16.16 -2.41
CA ARG A 459 -6.33 15.07 -1.41
C ARG A 459 -5.14 14.15 -1.63
N GLN A 460 -4.54 13.65 -0.56
CA GLN A 460 -3.40 12.73 -0.66
C GLN A 460 -3.81 11.43 -1.36
N SER A 461 -3.05 11.00 -2.35
CA SER A 461 -3.32 9.78 -3.12
C SER A 461 -2.65 8.56 -2.50
N HIS A 462 -3.34 7.42 -2.52
CA HIS A 462 -2.73 6.11 -2.30
C HIS A 462 -2.39 5.44 -3.65
N VAL A 463 -1.45 4.49 -3.60
CA VAL A 463 -0.98 3.72 -4.77
C VAL A 463 -1.71 2.38 -4.86
N TRP A 464 -2.00 1.78 -3.71
CA TRP A 464 -2.60 0.45 -3.58
C TRP A 464 -4.04 0.56 -3.11
N GLU A 465 -4.92 -0.26 -3.66
CA GLU A 465 -6.31 -0.38 -3.22
C GLU A 465 -6.43 -1.28 -1.99
N GLU A 466 -5.54 -2.24 -1.85
CA GLU A 466 -5.48 -3.22 -0.78
C GLU A 466 -4.06 -3.32 -0.24
N GLY A 467 -3.90 -3.75 1.01
CA GLY A 467 -2.57 -3.91 1.59
C GLY A 467 -2.58 -4.63 2.92
N ALA A 468 -1.52 -5.38 3.20
CA ALA A 468 -1.32 -6.00 4.51
C ALA A 468 -1.05 -4.97 5.61
N ILE A 469 -0.53 -3.80 5.23
CA ILE A 469 -0.41 -2.63 6.11
C ILE A 469 -1.45 -1.60 5.69
N ILE A 470 -2.08 -1.00 6.69
CA ILE A 470 -2.90 0.19 6.52
C ILE A 470 -2.24 1.33 7.27
N TYR A 471 -1.66 2.24 6.52
CA TYR A 471 -1.29 3.57 6.99
C TYR A 471 -2.50 4.51 6.91
N ARG A 472 -2.37 5.72 7.41
CA ARG A 472 -3.35 6.79 7.24
C ARG A 472 -2.69 8.13 7.00
N THR A 473 -3.41 9.03 6.37
CA THR A 473 -3.00 10.44 6.31
C THR A 473 -3.26 11.13 7.66
N GLU A 474 -2.80 12.34 7.82
CA GLU A 474 -3.01 13.12 9.05
C GLU A 474 -4.50 13.31 9.37
N ASP A 475 -5.31 13.57 8.35
CA ASP A 475 -6.76 13.76 8.43
C ASP A 475 -7.57 12.45 8.34
N GLY A 476 -6.89 11.31 8.43
CA GLY A 476 -7.49 9.99 8.60
C GLY A 476 -7.81 9.23 7.32
N LYS A 477 -7.48 9.71 6.12
CA LYS A 477 -7.69 8.94 4.88
C LYS A 477 -6.92 7.63 4.95
N ILE A 478 -7.58 6.53 4.61
CA ILE A 478 -7.00 5.18 4.59
C ILE A 478 -5.95 5.08 3.48
N PHE A 479 -4.75 4.64 3.84
CA PHE A 479 -3.62 4.47 2.92
C PHE A 479 -3.10 3.03 2.98
N PRO A 480 -3.58 2.12 2.12
CA PRO A 480 -3.08 0.75 2.06
C PRO A 480 -1.67 0.69 1.50
N TYR A 481 -0.88 -0.26 1.98
CA TYR A 481 0.46 -0.55 1.46
C TYR A 481 0.70 -2.05 1.35
N GLN A 482 1.19 -2.49 0.18
CA GLN A 482 1.58 -3.87 -0.06
C GLN A 482 3.05 -3.97 -0.43
N PRO A 483 3.90 -4.51 0.46
CA PRO A 483 5.29 -4.81 0.15
C PRO A 483 5.41 -5.78 -1.03
N GLY A 484 6.37 -5.55 -1.92
CA GLY A 484 6.66 -6.46 -3.03
C GLY A 484 5.56 -6.56 -4.09
N SER A 485 4.75 -5.52 -4.30
CA SER A 485 3.67 -5.51 -5.29
C SER A 485 4.17 -5.26 -6.71
N GLY A 486 3.38 -5.68 -7.71
CA GLY A 486 3.68 -5.49 -9.14
C GLY A 486 3.52 -4.05 -9.65
N VAL A 487 3.09 -3.12 -8.81
CA VAL A 487 2.97 -1.69 -9.13
C VAL A 487 4.34 -1.05 -9.30
N GLN A 488 5.35 -1.54 -8.57
CA GLN A 488 6.73 -1.09 -8.66
C GLN A 488 7.53 -1.91 -9.69
N THR A 489 8.63 -1.34 -10.18
CA THR A 489 9.57 -2.01 -11.09
C THR A 489 10.57 -2.88 -10.34
N THR A 490 11.00 -2.42 -9.16
CA THR A 490 11.87 -3.13 -8.21
C THR A 490 11.35 -2.88 -6.79
N TRP A 491 11.89 -3.61 -5.80
CA TRP A 491 11.40 -3.53 -4.42
C TRP A 491 12.56 -3.22 -3.45
N ASN A 492 13.32 -2.17 -3.77
CA ASN A 492 14.41 -1.71 -2.93
C ASN A 492 13.96 -0.51 -2.09
N TYR A 493 14.06 -0.63 -0.77
CA TYR A 493 13.58 0.36 0.18
C TYR A 493 14.69 0.88 1.08
N LEU A 494 14.69 2.20 1.29
CA LEU A 494 15.56 2.88 2.24
C LEU A 494 14.71 3.44 3.38
N ILE A 495 15.12 3.17 4.61
CA ILE A 495 14.46 3.69 5.81
C ILE A 495 15.47 4.55 6.57
N PHE A 496 15.22 5.86 6.60
CA PHE A 496 16.00 6.81 7.37
C PHE A 496 15.27 7.22 8.64
N ALA A 497 15.91 7.00 9.80
CA ALA A 497 15.27 7.20 11.08
C ALA A 497 16.28 7.40 12.21
N LEU A 498 16.26 8.54 12.89
CA LEU A 498 17.04 8.77 14.10
C LEU A 498 16.57 7.85 15.25
N PRO A 499 17.39 7.62 16.28
CA PRO A 499 17.01 6.85 17.45
C PRO A 499 15.69 7.37 18.07
N GLY A 500 14.80 6.46 18.46
CA GLY A 500 13.52 6.81 19.08
C GLY A 500 12.43 7.30 18.11
N SER A 501 12.68 7.41 16.81
CA SER A 501 11.68 7.87 15.82
C SER A 501 10.70 6.79 15.33
N GLY A 502 10.74 5.56 15.87
CA GLY A 502 9.80 4.49 15.54
C GLY A 502 10.26 3.54 14.41
N LYS A 503 11.56 3.56 14.04
CA LYS A 503 12.17 2.72 13.00
C LYS A 503 11.84 1.23 13.15
N SER A 504 12.13 0.64 14.30
CA SER A 504 11.97 -0.80 14.55
C SER A 504 10.50 -1.25 14.45
N VAL A 505 9.56 -0.41 14.89
CA VAL A 505 8.12 -0.68 14.77
C VAL A 505 7.68 -0.66 13.31
N LEU A 506 8.13 0.33 12.53
CA LEU A 506 7.82 0.40 11.10
C LEU A 506 8.39 -0.82 10.36
N MET A 507 9.64 -1.19 10.64
CA MET A 507 10.28 -2.37 10.04
C MET A 507 9.60 -3.68 10.40
N ASN A 508 9.22 -3.88 11.67
CA ASN A 508 8.49 -5.06 12.11
C ASN A 508 7.10 -5.15 11.47
N SER A 509 6.39 -4.01 11.34
CA SER A 509 5.13 -3.95 10.61
C SER A 509 5.29 -4.34 9.14
N ASP A 510 6.34 -3.86 8.48
CA ASP A 510 6.64 -4.14 7.08
C ASP A 510 7.11 -5.60 6.86
N ASN A 511 7.95 -6.12 7.75
CA ASN A 511 8.38 -7.52 7.74
C ASN A 511 7.20 -8.48 8.02
N PHE A 512 6.32 -8.14 8.97
CA PHE A 512 5.09 -8.87 9.25
C PHE A 512 4.17 -8.92 8.03
N ALA A 513 3.89 -7.77 7.42
CA ALA A 513 3.06 -7.67 6.24
C ALA A 513 3.61 -8.47 5.04
N SER A 514 4.94 -8.57 4.93
CA SER A 514 5.61 -9.29 3.85
C SER A 514 5.41 -10.82 3.92
N VAL A 515 4.97 -11.35 5.08
CA VAL A 515 4.60 -12.76 5.23
C VAL A 515 3.32 -13.09 4.44
N PHE A 516 2.38 -12.12 4.37
CA PHE A 516 1.05 -12.36 3.82
C PHE A 516 0.98 -11.91 2.36
N VAL A 517 1.20 -12.84 1.45
CA VAL A 517 1.02 -12.60 0.02
C VAL A 517 -0.30 -13.24 -0.42
N PRO A 518 -1.25 -12.48 -1.01
CA PRO A 518 -2.49 -13.04 -1.48
C PRO A 518 -2.25 -14.23 -2.43
N GLY A 519 -2.94 -15.34 -2.18
CA GLY A 519 -2.78 -16.58 -2.93
C GLY A 519 -1.53 -17.42 -2.59
N ALA A 520 -0.70 -17.00 -1.63
CA ALA A 520 0.43 -17.81 -1.20
C ALA A 520 -0.02 -19.08 -0.47
N THR A 521 0.60 -20.20 -0.83
CA THR A 521 0.41 -21.52 -0.17
C THR A 521 1.54 -21.84 0.79
N GLU A 522 2.60 -21.03 0.80
CA GLU A 522 3.79 -21.20 1.62
C GLU A 522 4.30 -19.88 2.15
N ILE A 523 4.92 -19.92 3.33
CA ILE A 523 5.57 -18.78 3.96
C ILE A 523 6.74 -18.32 3.06
N PRO A 524 6.84 -17.01 2.73
CA PRO A 524 7.96 -16.48 1.96
C PRO A 524 9.28 -16.57 2.73
N TYR A 525 10.40 -16.40 2.04
CA TYR A 525 11.71 -16.27 2.69
C TYR A 525 11.93 -14.81 3.14
N ILE A 526 12.04 -14.59 4.42
CA ILE A 526 12.34 -13.28 5.02
C ILE A 526 13.57 -13.43 5.91
N GLY A 527 14.64 -12.74 5.56
CA GLY A 527 15.85 -12.66 6.36
C GLY A 527 16.05 -11.26 6.92
N ILE A 528 16.24 -11.16 8.23
CA ILE A 528 16.49 -9.93 8.95
C ILE A 528 17.87 -10.01 9.57
N ILE A 529 18.76 -9.08 9.24
CA ILE A 529 20.06 -8.89 9.87
C ILE A 529 19.94 -7.66 10.75
N ASP A 530 20.06 -7.87 12.06
CA ASP A 530 19.77 -6.88 13.08
C ASP A 530 20.94 -6.72 14.06
N ILE A 531 21.02 -5.62 14.76
CA ILE A 531 21.92 -5.40 15.89
C ILE A 531 21.07 -5.11 17.13
N GLY A 532 20.90 -6.11 17.96
CA GLY A 532 20.01 -6.13 19.11
C GLY A 532 18.71 -6.89 18.85
N PRO A 533 17.82 -6.97 19.86
CA PRO A 533 16.66 -7.86 19.82
C PRO A 533 15.43 -7.27 19.11
N SER A 534 15.57 -6.25 18.26
CA SER A 534 14.42 -5.46 17.75
C SER A 534 13.39 -6.29 17.01
N SER A 535 13.81 -7.37 16.32
CA SER A 535 12.97 -8.28 15.56
C SER A 535 12.50 -9.52 16.34
N SER A 536 12.98 -9.74 17.55
CA SER A 536 12.67 -10.95 18.34
C SER A 536 11.17 -11.09 18.65
N GLY A 537 10.48 -9.95 18.89
CA GLY A 537 9.04 -9.92 19.12
C GLY A 537 8.23 -10.38 17.91
N LEU A 538 8.63 -9.97 16.70
CA LEU A 538 8.00 -10.41 15.45
C LEU A 538 8.14 -11.92 15.24
N ILE A 539 9.35 -12.46 15.41
CA ILE A 539 9.60 -13.90 15.24
C ILE A 539 8.80 -14.70 16.26
N GLN A 540 8.76 -14.25 17.51
CA GLN A 540 7.98 -14.90 18.55
C GLN A 540 6.47 -14.87 18.26
N LEU A 541 5.94 -13.74 17.78
CA LEU A 541 4.54 -13.62 17.34
C LEU A 541 4.19 -14.66 16.28
N LEU A 542 5.01 -14.78 15.23
CA LEU A 542 4.77 -15.73 14.13
C LEU A 542 4.90 -17.18 14.61
N LYS A 543 5.85 -17.46 15.51
CA LYS A 543 6.06 -18.76 16.12
C LYS A 543 4.88 -19.18 17.00
N ASP A 544 4.33 -18.23 17.77
CA ASP A 544 3.17 -18.47 18.64
C ASP A 544 1.86 -18.65 17.85
N ALA A 545 1.77 -18.02 16.68
CA ALA A 545 0.63 -18.14 15.78
C ALA A 545 0.67 -19.42 14.92
N ALA A 546 1.83 -20.05 14.80
CA ALA A 546 2.03 -21.22 13.96
C ALA A 546 1.68 -22.52 14.68
N PRO A 547 1.14 -23.54 13.97
CA PRO A 547 0.99 -24.89 14.53
C PRO A 547 2.37 -25.50 14.84
N GLU A 548 2.39 -26.48 15.76
CA GLU A 548 3.64 -27.06 16.33
C GLU A 548 4.63 -27.52 15.25
N ASN A 549 4.11 -28.18 14.21
CA ASN A 549 4.91 -28.70 13.09
C ASN A 549 5.50 -27.62 12.17
N MET A 550 5.13 -26.33 12.34
CA MET A 550 5.64 -25.22 11.53
C MET A 550 6.48 -24.21 12.34
N LYS A 551 6.57 -24.35 13.66
CA LYS A 551 7.33 -23.43 14.53
C LYS A 551 8.81 -23.31 14.17
N HIS A 552 9.39 -24.37 13.63
CA HIS A 552 10.79 -24.40 13.16
C HIS A 552 11.05 -23.49 11.95
N LEU A 553 9.99 -23.04 11.25
CA LEU A 553 10.12 -22.11 10.12
C LEU A 553 10.44 -20.68 10.56
N PHE A 554 10.30 -20.39 11.85
CA PHE A 554 10.50 -19.05 12.44
C PHE A 554 11.67 -19.09 13.41
N VAL A 555 12.76 -18.43 13.08
CA VAL A 555 14.02 -18.50 13.85
C VAL A 555 14.50 -17.09 14.20
N TYR A 556 14.73 -16.87 15.49
CA TYR A 556 15.53 -15.75 16.01
C TYR A 556 16.76 -16.33 16.67
N GLU A 557 17.94 -15.89 16.26
CA GLU A 557 19.18 -16.37 16.84
C GLU A 557 20.20 -15.23 16.98
N ARG A 558 20.91 -15.21 18.09
CA ARG A 558 22.01 -14.30 18.33
C ARG A 558 23.32 -14.99 17.95
N LEU A 559 23.96 -14.52 16.91
CA LEU A 559 25.20 -15.09 16.42
C LEU A 559 26.37 -14.77 17.35
N LYS A 560 27.21 -15.78 17.56
CA LYS A 560 28.43 -15.69 18.39
C LYS A 560 29.62 -16.15 17.57
N ASN A 561 30.79 -15.61 17.89
CA ASN A 561 32.05 -16.01 17.27
C ASN A 561 32.63 -17.24 18.01
N THR A 562 31.90 -18.35 18.02
CA THR A 562 32.26 -19.63 18.66
C THR A 562 32.08 -20.80 17.72
N ILE A 563 32.71 -21.95 18.05
CA ILE A 563 32.65 -23.17 17.22
C ILE A 563 31.21 -23.68 17.04
N ASP A 564 30.35 -23.53 18.05
CA ASP A 564 28.97 -23.98 17.98
C ASP A 564 28.15 -23.23 16.91
N TYR A 565 28.60 -22.02 16.55
CA TYR A 565 28.02 -21.20 15.48
C TYR A 565 28.83 -21.29 14.20
N SER A 566 29.69 -22.32 14.01
CA SER A 566 30.53 -22.43 12.83
C SER A 566 29.71 -22.56 11.55
N ILE A 567 30.18 -21.86 10.52
CA ILE A 567 29.58 -21.75 9.19
C ILE A 567 30.68 -21.92 8.14
N ASN A 568 30.67 -23.03 7.44
CA ASN A 568 31.58 -23.22 6.33
C ASN A 568 31.04 -22.53 5.07
N VAL A 569 31.69 -21.47 4.64
CA VAL A 569 31.32 -20.73 3.42
C VAL A 569 31.49 -21.54 2.13
N PHE A 570 32.25 -22.66 2.18
CA PHE A 570 32.43 -23.59 1.07
C PHE A 570 31.32 -24.66 0.98
N ASP A 571 30.33 -24.65 1.85
CA ASP A 571 29.16 -25.50 1.71
C ASP A 571 28.44 -25.22 0.38
N THR A 572 28.10 -26.30 -0.33
CA THR A 572 27.34 -26.24 -1.57
C THR A 572 25.92 -26.77 -1.36
N GLN A 573 25.06 -26.62 -2.35
CA GLN A 573 23.75 -27.26 -2.37
C GLN A 573 23.89 -28.80 -2.32
N LEU A 574 22.90 -29.48 -1.72
CA LEU A 574 22.98 -30.92 -1.51
C LEU A 574 23.39 -31.68 -2.80
N GLY A 575 24.45 -32.43 -2.73
CA GLY A 575 24.99 -33.19 -3.87
C GLY A 575 25.78 -32.37 -4.90
N ALA A 576 25.80 -31.03 -4.80
CA ALA A 576 26.58 -30.21 -5.74
C ALA A 576 28.09 -30.29 -5.45
N ARG A 577 28.88 -30.66 -6.46
CA ARG A 577 30.34 -30.87 -6.39
C ARG A 577 31.15 -29.60 -6.54
N ALA A 578 30.49 -28.52 -6.96
CA ALA A 578 31.08 -27.20 -7.11
C ALA A 578 30.02 -26.13 -6.79
N PRO A 579 30.43 -24.88 -6.45
CA PRO A 579 29.49 -23.83 -6.24
C PRO A 579 28.83 -23.38 -7.55
N THR A 580 27.57 -22.96 -7.46
CA THR A 580 26.90 -22.23 -8.54
C THR A 580 27.58 -20.90 -8.83
N PRO A 581 27.35 -20.24 -9.98
CA PRO A 581 27.92 -18.91 -10.27
C PRO A 581 27.63 -17.86 -9.19
N ALA A 582 26.44 -17.89 -8.60
CA ALA A 582 26.07 -16.96 -7.53
C ALA A 582 26.84 -17.24 -6.22
N GLU A 583 26.95 -18.50 -5.82
CA GLU A 583 27.76 -18.93 -4.66
C GLU A 583 29.23 -18.63 -4.87
N ARG A 584 29.75 -18.87 -6.08
CA ARG A 584 31.13 -18.56 -6.45
C ARG A 584 31.43 -17.05 -6.32
N GLN A 585 30.55 -16.21 -6.83
CA GLN A 585 30.71 -14.75 -6.70
C GLN A 585 30.76 -14.32 -5.23
N PHE A 586 29.92 -14.88 -4.39
CA PHE A 586 29.95 -14.64 -2.96
C PHE A 586 31.30 -15.10 -2.34
N LEU A 587 31.77 -16.30 -2.66
CA LEU A 587 33.05 -16.83 -2.16
C LEU A 587 34.23 -15.95 -2.54
N VAL A 588 34.27 -15.44 -3.77
CA VAL A 588 35.32 -14.49 -4.21
C VAL A 588 35.28 -13.23 -3.36
N ASN A 589 34.11 -12.62 -3.21
CA ASN A 589 33.94 -11.41 -2.38
C ASN A 589 34.34 -11.66 -0.92
N PHE A 590 34.00 -12.82 -0.37
CA PHE A 590 34.33 -13.19 1.00
C PHE A 590 35.84 -13.36 1.20
N LEU A 591 36.52 -14.09 0.31
CA LEU A 591 37.97 -14.28 0.38
C LEU A 591 38.72 -12.97 0.16
N VAL A 592 38.28 -12.11 -0.75
CA VAL A 592 38.86 -10.77 -0.94
C VAL A 592 38.75 -9.95 0.34
N ASN A 593 37.60 -10.01 1.03
CA ASN A 593 37.43 -9.34 2.33
C ASN A 593 38.41 -9.86 3.39
N ILE A 594 38.60 -11.16 3.49
CA ILE A 594 39.59 -11.77 4.41
C ILE A 594 40.99 -11.30 4.07
N LEU A 595 41.35 -11.26 2.78
CA LEU A 595 42.66 -10.88 2.28
C LEU A 595 42.98 -9.40 2.50
N THR A 596 41.97 -8.54 2.51
CA THR A 596 42.11 -7.09 2.64
C THR A 596 42.45 -6.73 4.09
N PRO A 597 43.55 -5.98 4.36
CA PRO A 597 43.85 -5.49 5.72
C PRO A 597 42.73 -4.55 6.22
N ALA A 598 42.55 -4.52 7.55
CA ALA A 598 41.59 -3.63 8.18
C ALA A 598 41.85 -2.16 7.80
N GLY A 599 40.82 -1.46 7.31
CA GLY A 599 40.95 -0.04 6.92
C GLY A 599 41.71 0.26 5.63
N LYS A 600 42.02 -0.76 4.81
CA LYS A 600 42.68 -0.61 3.51
C LYS A 600 41.83 -1.12 2.35
N GLU A 601 42.24 -0.72 1.14
CA GLU A 601 41.64 -1.25 -0.10
C GLU A 601 42.21 -2.65 -0.43
N PRO A 602 41.44 -3.50 -1.19
CA PRO A 602 41.94 -4.77 -1.68
C PRO A 602 43.19 -4.61 -2.54
N PHE A 603 44.10 -5.58 -2.45
CA PHE A 603 45.27 -5.63 -3.32
C PHE A 603 44.89 -5.96 -4.75
N ASP A 604 45.66 -5.44 -5.70
CA ASP A 604 45.48 -5.79 -7.11
C ASP A 604 45.51 -7.30 -7.33
N SER A 605 44.65 -7.83 -8.17
CA SER A 605 44.51 -9.26 -8.48
C SER A 605 44.10 -10.18 -7.33
N SER A 606 43.64 -9.64 -6.19
CA SER A 606 43.10 -10.44 -5.06
C SER A 606 41.88 -11.27 -5.47
N ASP A 607 41.02 -10.73 -6.31
CA ASP A 607 39.84 -11.40 -6.86
C ASP A 607 40.20 -12.55 -7.80
N ASN A 608 41.23 -12.35 -8.64
CA ASN A 608 41.74 -13.36 -9.55
C ASN A 608 42.37 -14.54 -8.77
N LEU A 609 43.17 -14.26 -7.75
CA LEU A 609 43.74 -15.29 -6.86
C LEU A 609 42.63 -16.04 -6.12
N ALA A 610 41.68 -15.35 -5.50
CA ALA A 610 40.55 -15.98 -4.83
C ALA A 610 39.77 -16.89 -5.78
N SER A 611 39.46 -16.42 -6.99
CA SER A 611 38.79 -17.21 -8.03
C SER A 611 39.55 -18.45 -8.46
N ALA A 612 40.88 -18.35 -8.60
CA ALA A 612 41.76 -19.49 -8.95
C ALA A 612 41.79 -20.52 -7.82
N VAL A 613 41.95 -20.10 -6.56
CA VAL A 613 41.95 -20.98 -5.39
C VAL A 613 40.60 -21.70 -5.25
N ILE A 614 39.45 -21.00 -5.40
CA ILE A 614 38.12 -21.60 -5.38
C ILE A 614 37.99 -22.68 -6.46
N THR A 615 38.47 -22.44 -7.68
CA THR A 615 38.40 -23.42 -8.75
C THR A 615 39.20 -24.68 -8.42
N GLU A 616 40.46 -24.52 -8.00
CA GLU A 616 41.34 -25.63 -7.74
C GLU A 616 40.98 -26.44 -6.50
N ILE A 617 40.44 -25.80 -5.44
CA ILE A 617 40.07 -26.53 -4.22
C ILE A 617 38.88 -27.45 -4.44
N TYR A 618 37.84 -27.05 -5.17
CA TYR A 618 36.70 -27.89 -5.49
C TYR A 618 37.09 -29.00 -6.48
N LYS A 619 38.00 -28.73 -7.41
CA LYS A 619 38.57 -29.74 -8.33
C LYS A 619 39.40 -30.78 -7.57
N TYR A 620 40.18 -30.31 -6.59
CA TYR A 620 41.03 -31.20 -5.77
C TYR A 620 40.20 -32.19 -4.93
N TYR A 621 39.11 -31.67 -4.26
CA TYR A 621 38.24 -32.50 -3.43
C TYR A 621 37.06 -33.16 -4.14
N ALA A 622 37.02 -33.07 -5.49
CA ALA A 622 36.00 -33.74 -6.29
C ALA A 622 36.15 -35.27 -6.26
N ASP A 623 35.05 -36.01 -6.37
CA ASP A 623 35.01 -37.48 -6.50
C ASP A 623 35.26 -37.95 -7.93
N THR A 624 36.18 -37.30 -8.62
CA THR A 624 36.62 -37.63 -9.98
C THR A 624 37.91 -38.42 -9.97
N ARG A 625 38.30 -39.03 -11.12
CA ARG A 625 39.54 -39.80 -11.25
C ARG A 625 40.81 -39.00 -10.93
N SER A 626 40.77 -37.68 -11.13
CA SER A 626 41.87 -36.75 -10.85
C SER A 626 41.77 -36.05 -9.53
N GLY A 627 40.68 -36.25 -8.78
CA GLY A 627 40.43 -35.63 -7.48
C GLY A 627 40.96 -36.49 -6.32
N ASN A 628 40.97 -35.86 -5.14
CA ASN A 628 41.34 -36.49 -3.87
C ASN A 628 40.21 -36.28 -2.83
N PRO A 629 39.03 -36.95 -3.02
CA PRO A 629 37.89 -36.77 -2.15
C PRO A 629 38.20 -37.17 -0.71
N LYS A 630 37.62 -36.47 0.26
CA LYS A 630 37.82 -36.77 1.68
C LYS A 630 37.24 -38.15 2.02
N GLU A 631 38.04 -39.01 2.69
CA GLU A 631 37.60 -40.32 3.13
C GLU A 631 36.61 -40.26 4.27
N TYR A 632 35.63 -41.18 4.30
CA TYR A 632 34.74 -41.33 5.44
C TYR A 632 35.49 -41.82 6.68
N ILE A 633 35.27 -41.13 7.79
CA ILE A 633 35.85 -41.47 9.10
C ILE A 633 34.72 -41.73 10.07
N LYS A 634 34.63 -42.93 10.60
CA LYS A 634 33.65 -43.35 11.60
C LYS A 634 33.82 -42.51 12.89
N ASN A 635 32.72 -42.25 13.61
CA ASN A 635 32.66 -41.44 14.83
C ASN A 635 32.92 -39.93 14.62
N ARG A 636 32.87 -39.46 13.36
CA ARG A 636 32.96 -38.03 13.06
C ARG A 636 31.62 -37.34 13.27
N ASN A 637 30.51 -38.02 13.02
CA ASN A 637 29.15 -37.57 13.27
C ASN A 637 28.23 -38.75 13.63
N ALA A 638 27.63 -38.71 14.81
CA ALA A 638 26.81 -39.80 15.35
C ALA A 638 25.54 -40.03 14.50
N GLU A 639 24.86 -39.00 14.05
CA GLU A 639 23.63 -39.11 13.26
C GLU A 639 23.89 -39.82 11.89
N VAL A 640 25.01 -39.53 11.27
CA VAL A 640 25.41 -40.20 10.00
C VAL A 640 25.74 -41.65 10.25
N ASP A 641 26.50 -41.94 11.32
CA ASP A 641 26.85 -43.31 11.67
C ASP A 641 25.62 -44.15 12.03
N GLU A 642 24.67 -43.62 12.78
CA GLU A 642 23.40 -44.26 13.10
C GLU A 642 22.55 -44.56 11.87
N ALA A 643 22.47 -43.58 10.92
CA ALA A 643 21.75 -43.76 9.69
C ALA A 643 22.39 -44.89 8.81
N LEU A 644 23.72 -44.87 8.69
CA LEU A 644 24.44 -45.90 7.96
C LEU A 644 24.22 -47.30 8.60
N ALA A 645 24.24 -47.38 9.95
CA ALA A 645 23.95 -48.62 10.69
C ALA A 645 22.50 -49.10 10.50
N LYS A 646 21.52 -48.18 10.54
CA LYS A 646 20.09 -48.44 10.30
C LYS A 646 19.85 -49.16 8.96
N TYR A 647 20.58 -48.80 7.94
CA TYR A 647 20.47 -49.37 6.59
C TYR A 647 21.52 -50.46 6.29
N ASN A 648 22.28 -50.90 7.30
CA ASN A 648 23.34 -51.93 7.17
C ASN A 648 24.40 -51.56 6.14
N ILE A 649 24.79 -50.31 6.01
CA ILE A 649 25.78 -49.85 5.02
C ILE A 649 27.19 -49.94 5.64
N ASN A 650 28.08 -50.68 5.00
CA ASN A 650 29.49 -50.68 5.34
C ASN A 650 30.21 -49.53 4.59
N ALA A 651 30.41 -48.38 5.25
CA ALA A 651 31.07 -47.20 4.68
C ALA A 651 32.62 -47.26 4.76
N LYS A 652 33.23 -48.36 5.19
CA LYS A 652 34.70 -48.50 5.27
C LYS A 652 35.32 -48.42 3.88
N GLY A 653 36.22 -47.47 3.67
CA GLY A 653 36.85 -47.23 2.34
C GLY A 653 35.99 -46.41 1.37
N MET A 654 34.84 -45.91 1.78
CA MET A 654 34.07 -44.91 1.01
C MET A 654 34.64 -43.52 1.25
N ASN A 655 34.45 -42.63 0.30
CA ASN A 655 34.61 -41.20 0.53
C ASN A 655 33.30 -40.57 0.98
N TRP A 656 33.34 -39.36 1.59
CA TRP A 656 32.14 -38.70 2.07
C TRP A 656 31.12 -38.41 0.97
N TRP A 657 31.52 -38.09 -0.27
CA TRP A 657 30.59 -37.90 -1.38
C TRP A 657 29.76 -39.16 -1.69
N LYS A 658 30.39 -40.34 -1.62
CA LYS A 658 29.68 -41.64 -1.81
C LYS A 658 28.68 -41.90 -0.68
N VAL A 659 29.01 -41.50 0.56
CA VAL A 659 28.09 -41.59 1.70
C VAL A 659 26.91 -40.64 1.48
N VAL A 660 27.14 -39.40 1.02
CA VAL A 660 26.08 -38.43 0.70
C VAL A 660 25.13 -38.99 -0.36
N ASP A 661 25.64 -39.53 -1.47
CA ASP A 661 24.81 -40.09 -2.55
C ASP A 661 23.96 -41.25 -2.04
N THR A 662 24.59 -42.16 -1.30
CA THR A 662 23.89 -43.34 -0.75
C THR A 662 22.76 -42.95 0.19
N LEU A 663 23.01 -42.02 1.12
CA LEU A 663 21.98 -41.55 2.03
C LEU A 663 20.85 -40.78 1.31
N PHE A 664 21.18 -40.05 0.26
CA PHE A 664 20.18 -39.35 -0.56
C PHE A 664 19.27 -40.34 -1.32
N GLU A 665 19.84 -41.39 -1.94
CA GLU A 665 19.09 -42.44 -2.62
C GLU A 665 18.15 -43.20 -1.67
N LEU A 666 18.53 -43.33 -0.41
CA LEU A 666 17.68 -43.93 0.67
C LEU A 666 16.59 -42.95 1.19
N GLY A 667 16.53 -41.73 0.69
CA GLY A 667 15.56 -40.72 1.09
C GLY A 667 15.93 -39.92 2.37
N GLU A 668 17.08 -40.20 2.98
CA GLU A 668 17.59 -39.54 4.19
C GLU A 668 18.26 -38.19 3.85
N LYS A 669 17.49 -37.27 3.20
CA LYS A 669 18.02 -36.02 2.65
C LYS A 669 18.70 -35.14 3.70
N ARG A 670 18.13 -35.04 4.92
CA ARG A 670 18.71 -34.28 6.04
C ARG A 670 20.07 -34.82 6.46
N ILE A 671 20.17 -36.13 6.62
CA ILE A 671 21.43 -36.79 7.03
C ILE A 671 22.47 -36.72 5.90
N ALA A 672 22.05 -36.86 4.64
CA ALA A 672 22.91 -36.64 3.48
C ALA A 672 23.50 -35.20 3.48
N SER A 673 22.70 -34.17 3.81
CA SER A 673 23.19 -32.79 3.96
C SER A 673 24.21 -32.66 5.10
N ILE A 674 24.03 -33.35 6.23
CA ILE A 674 25.00 -33.37 7.34
C ILE A 674 26.29 -34.05 6.90
N ALA A 675 26.21 -35.20 6.19
CA ALA A 675 27.36 -35.92 5.68
C ALA A 675 28.17 -35.06 4.69
N GLN A 676 27.49 -34.25 3.86
CA GLN A 676 28.15 -33.37 2.88
C GLN A 676 29.06 -32.32 3.52
N ARG A 677 28.78 -31.87 4.74
CA ARG A 677 29.63 -30.89 5.46
C ARG A 677 31.06 -31.40 5.66
N TYR A 678 31.26 -32.74 5.63
CA TYR A 678 32.56 -33.38 5.73
C TYR A 678 33.19 -33.69 4.35
N ALA A 679 32.40 -33.60 3.27
CA ALA A 679 32.88 -33.80 1.90
C ALA A 679 33.47 -32.52 1.25
N VAL A 680 32.92 -31.35 1.62
CA VAL A 680 33.30 -30.05 1.06
C VAL A 680 34.60 -29.50 1.65
N PRO A 681 35.28 -28.56 0.95
CA PRO A 681 36.47 -27.89 1.47
C PRO A 681 36.22 -27.10 2.76
N LEU A 682 37.27 -26.86 3.54
CA LEU A 682 37.32 -25.91 4.64
C LEU A 682 38.21 -24.70 4.30
N LEU A 683 38.06 -23.59 5.04
CA LEU A 683 38.81 -22.38 4.77
C LEU A 683 40.34 -22.58 4.91
N GLU A 684 40.81 -23.34 5.91
CA GLU A 684 42.23 -23.64 6.12
C GLU A 684 42.88 -24.37 4.94
N GLU A 685 42.07 -25.20 4.24
CA GLU A 685 42.57 -26.02 3.11
C GLU A 685 42.91 -25.12 1.91
N CYS A 686 42.39 -23.89 1.83
CA CYS A 686 42.74 -22.94 0.78
C CYS A 686 44.20 -22.54 0.80
N VAL A 687 44.85 -22.50 1.98
CA VAL A 687 46.28 -22.20 2.13
C VAL A 687 47.11 -23.26 1.38
N SER A 688 46.84 -24.55 1.68
CA SER A 688 47.58 -25.63 1.08
C SER A 688 47.40 -25.72 -0.45
N ILE A 689 46.21 -25.39 -0.96
CA ILE A 689 45.93 -25.36 -2.41
C ILE A 689 46.66 -24.20 -3.07
N ALA A 690 46.68 -23.00 -2.48
CA ALA A 690 47.39 -21.85 -3.02
C ALA A 690 48.90 -22.11 -3.12
N GLU A 691 49.49 -22.80 -2.13
CA GLU A 691 50.92 -23.08 -2.08
C GLU A 691 51.35 -24.28 -2.92
N ARG A 692 50.49 -25.29 -3.17
CA ARG A 692 50.82 -26.51 -3.91
C ARG A 692 50.54 -26.43 -5.40
N THR A 693 49.58 -25.59 -5.81
CA THR A 693 49.16 -25.53 -7.24
C THR A 693 50.21 -24.72 -8.04
N ALA A 694 50.96 -25.37 -8.89
CA ALA A 694 52.03 -24.77 -9.69
C ALA A 694 51.56 -23.55 -10.49
N GLN A 695 50.38 -23.63 -11.14
CA GLN A 695 49.83 -22.56 -11.93
C GLN A 695 49.52 -21.30 -11.08
N ILE A 696 48.98 -21.47 -9.84
CA ILE A 696 48.72 -20.37 -8.92
C ILE A 696 50.06 -19.75 -8.47
N LYS A 697 51.02 -20.59 -8.14
CA LYS A 697 52.34 -20.17 -7.67
C LYS A 697 53.08 -19.40 -8.74
N ASP A 698 53.06 -19.84 -9.96
CA ASP A 698 53.79 -19.19 -11.08
C ASP A 698 53.24 -17.80 -11.38
N ILE A 699 51.93 -17.60 -11.23
CA ILE A 699 51.29 -16.31 -11.53
C ILE A 699 51.42 -15.32 -10.37
N TYR A 700 51.21 -15.78 -9.13
CA TYR A 700 51.05 -14.90 -7.96
C TYR A 700 52.25 -14.86 -6.99
N SER A 701 53.40 -15.44 -7.33
CA SER A 701 54.66 -15.36 -6.58
C SER A 701 55.44 -14.08 -6.81
N LYS A 702 54.90 -13.12 -7.54
CA LYS A 702 55.55 -11.80 -7.73
C LYS A 702 55.26 -10.93 -6.48
N PRO A 703 56.30 -10.17 -5.99
CA PRO A 703 56.12 -9.24 -4.88
C PRO A 703 55.04 -8.20 -5.18
N ILE A 704 54.26 -7.83 -4.15
CA ILE A 704 53.36 -6.71 -4.19
C ILE A 704 54.14 -5.40 -4.21
N SER A 705 53.72 -4.39 -4.98
CA SER A 705 54.47 -3.20 -5.34
C SER A 705 55.15 -2.44 -4.20
N ASP A 706 54.66 -2.55 -2.96
CA ASP A 706 55.20 -1.79 -1.79
C ASP A 706 55.78 -2.68 -0.70
N THR A 707 55.90 -3.99 -0.91
CA THR A 707 56.39 -4.95 0.07
C THR A 707 57.20 -6.04 -0.64
N GLN A 708 58.12 -6.73 0.09
CA GLN A 708 58.76 -7.95 -0.44
C GLN A 708 57.88 -9.18 -0.37
N GLU A 709 56.67 -9.07 0.17
CA GLU A 709 55.71 -10.16 0.35
C GLU A 709 54.97 -10.48 -0.99
N THR A 710 54.80 -11.74 -1.30
CA THR A 710 54.01 -12.13 -2.47
C THR A 710 52.52 -12.13 -2.12
N LEU A 711 51.65 -12.12 -3.15
CA LEU A 711 50.23 -12.18 -2.92
C LEU A 711 49.79 -13.53 -2.28
N ILE A 712 50.51 -14.63 -2.56
CA ILE A 712 50.29 -15.95 -1.93
C ILE A 712 50.66 -15.92 -0.44
N ASP A 713 51.86 -15.36 -0.09
CA ASP A 713 52.29 -15.27 1.31
C ASP A 713 51.29 -14.41 2.12
N ARG A 714 50.85 -13.33 1.52
CA ARG A 714 49.81 -12.47 2.12
C ARG A 714 48.48 -13.21 2.29
N PHE A 715 48.03 -13.99 1.27
CA PHE A 715 46.84 -14.82 1.33
C PHE A 715 46.94 -15.85 2.46
N SER A 716 48.01 -16.63 2.52
CA SER A 716 48.25 -17.65 3.54
C SER A 716 48.26 -17.07 4.95
N ARG A 717 48.96 -15.93 5.14
CA ARG A 717 49.02 -15.25 6.42
C ARG A 717 47.66 -14.67 6.83
N ALA A 718 46.96 -13.96 5.93
CA ALA A 718 45.69 -13.38 6.23
C ALA A 718 44.63 -14.44 6.58
N LEU A 719 44.59 -15.59 5.87
CA LEU A 719 43.74 -16.71 6.19
C LEU A 719 44.02 -17.25 7.60
N SER A 720 45.30 -17.53 7.91
CA SER A 720 45.71 -18.05 9.22
C SER A 720 45.34 -17.12 10.37
N GLU A 721 45.59 -15.80 10.20
CA GLU A 721 45.21 -14.75 11.17
C GLU A 721 43.69 -14.71 11.39
N ASN A 722 42.87 -14.75 10.30
CA ASN A 722 41.41 -14.70 10.42
C ASN A 722 40.83 -16.01 10.97
N ILE A 723 41.39 -17.18 10.64
CA ILE A 723 40.98 -18.46 11.23
C ILE A 723 41.19 -18.47 12.75
N ALA A 724 42.35 -17.94 13.21
CA ALA A 724 42.63 -17.81 14.64
C ALA A 724 41.71 -16.81 15.34
N MET A 725 41.34 -15.72 14.66
CA MET A 725 40.47 -14.66 15.20
C MET A 725 38.98 -15.06 15.16
N PHE A 726 38.56 -15.87 14.18
CA PHE A 726 37.16 -16.25 13.94
C PHE A 726 36.96 -17.77 14.00
N PRO A 727 36.79 -18.38 15.19
CA PRO A 727 36.49 -19.81 15.35
C PRO A 727 35.25 -20.27 14.52
N VAL A 728 34.35 -19.34 14.20
CA VAL A 728 33.16 -19.55 13.39
C VAL A 728 33.46 -19.97 11.96
N LEU A 729 34.67 -19.74 11.42
CA LEU A 729 34.99 -19.92 9.99
C LEU A 729 35.61 -21.28 9.62
N ASN A 730 36.26 -21.95 10.55
CA ASN A 730 37.15 -23.09 10.21
C ASN A 730 36.67 -24.43 10.79
N ASN A 731 35.40 -24.71 10.71
CA ASN A 731 34.82 -25.97 11.10
C ASN A 731 33.71 -26.37 10.13
N PRO A 732 33.39 -27.65 10.00
CA PRO A 732 32.16 -28.04 9.34
C PRO A 732 30.96 -27.28 9.97
N THR A 733 30.01 -26.88 9.15
CA THR A 733 28.86 -26.10 9.59
C THR A 733 28.12 -26.80 10.74
N GLN A 734 28.07 -26.14 11.90
CA GLN A 734 27.26 -26.54 13.05
C GLN A 734 25.94 -25.74 13.06
N PHE A 735 25.99 -24.46 12.77
CA PHE A 735 24.83 -23.61 12.72
C PHE A 735 24.19 -23.63 11.33
N ASP A 736 22.99 -24.23 11.22
CA ASP A 736 22.23 -24.35 9.99
C ASP A 736 20.77 -23.96 10.24
N LEU A 737 20.23 -23.12 9.41
CA LEU A 737 18.83 -22.68 9.48
C LEU A 737 17.84 -23.75 8.97
N GLY A 738 18.31 -24.81 8.33
CA GLY A 738 17.46 -25.89 7.82
C GLY A 738 16.37 -25.37 6.87
N GLU A 739 15.11 -25.62 7.24
CA GLU A 739 13.93 -25.22 6.45
C GLU A 739 13.35 -23.85 6.88
N ALA A 740 14.04 -23.11 7.75
CA ALA A 740 13.55 -21.81 8.25
C ALA A 740 13.18 -20.85 7.11
N ARG A 741 12.09 -20.13 7.29
CA ARG A 741 11.53 -19.21 6.29
C ARG A 741 11.61 -17.76 6.72
N VAL A 742 11.27 -17.49 7.98
CA VAL A 742 11.40 -16.14 8.56
C VAL A 742 12.48 -16.19 9.62
N VAL A 743 13.60 -15.56 9.31
CA VAL A 743 14.82 -15.64 10.11
C VAL A 743 15.26 -14.24 10.52
N SER A 744 15.55 -14.07 11.80
CA SER A 744 16.23 -12.88 12.31
C SER A 744 17.56 -13.30 12.97
N LEU A 745 18.66 -12.74 12.47
CA LEU A 745 19.99 -12.94 13.02
C LEU A 745 20.45 -11.66 13.72
N ASP A 746 20.62 -11.76 15.04
CA ASP A 746 21.09 -10.67 15.90
C ASP A 746 22.61 -10.69 16.01
N LEU A 747 23.24 -9.60 15.57
CA LEU A 747 24.70 -9.41 15.56
C LEU A 747 25.20 -8.54 16.72
N ASP A 748 24.43 -8.34 17.79
CA ASP A 748 24.77 -7.41 18.88
C ASP A 748 26.16 -7.68 19.51
N GLU A 749 26.55 -8.95 19.62
CA GLU A 749 27.84 -9.34 20.19
C GLU A 749 29.02 -9.21 19.20
N VAL A 750 28.77 -9.25 17.90
CA VAL A 750 29.81 -9.40 16.87
C VAL A 750 29.80 -8.33 15.78
N GLY A 751 28.72 -7.58 15.65
CA GLY A 751 28.47 -6.66 14.52
C GLY A 751 28.76 -5.18 14.82
N LYS A 752 29.24 -4.83 16.01
CA LYS A 752 29.55 -3.44 16.38
C LYS A 752 30.95 -3.04 15.92
N GLY A 753 31.02 -1.98 15.10
CA GLY A 753 32.27 -1.35 14.65
C GLY A 753 32.79 -0.32 15.66
N GLY A 754 33.90 0.29 15.34
CA GLY A 754 34.52 1.34 16.16
C GLY A 754 36.04 1.44 16.00
N SER A 755 36.65 0.37 15.53
CA SER A 755 38.05 0.36 15.08
C SER A 755 38.12 -0.36 13.73
N PRO A 756 39.17 -0.18 12.92
CA PRO A 756 39.33 -0.90 11.66
C PRO A 756 39.23 -2.43 11.80
N THR A 757 39.67 -2.98 12.94
CA THR A 757 39.60 -4.41 13.26
C THR A 757 38.15 -4.82 13.58
N ASP A 758 37.41 -4.01 14.34
CA ASP A 758 36.01 -4.24 14.64
C ASP A 758 35.14 -4.15 13.39
N ASP A 759 35.42 -3.19 12.52
CA ASP A 759 34.72 -3.04 11.23
C ASP A 759 34.95 -4.28 10.36
N LYS A 760 36.18 -4.82 10.32
CA LYS A 760 36.46 -6.07 9.60
C LYS A 760 35.70 -7.26 10.19
N ARG A 761 35.62 -7.35 11.53
CA ARG A 761 34.82 -8.40 12.22
C ARG A 761 33.34 -8.26 11.86
N ALA A 762 32.79 -7.07 11.95
CA ALA A 762 31.40 -6.78 11.58
C ALA A 762 31.14 -7.19 10.12
N ALA A 763 32.05 -6.87 9.19
CA ALA A 763 31.93 -7.26 7.79
C ALA A 763 31.83 -8.79 7.58
N ILE A 764 32.71 -9.52 8.22
CA ILE A 764 32.72 -10.99 8.13
C ILE A 764 31.39 -11.56 8.64
N MET A 765 30.91 -11.09 9.80
CA MET A 765 29.68 -11.59 10.40
C MET A 765 28.43 -11.20 9.57
N TYR A 766 28.40 -10.01 9.00
CA TYR A 766 27.34 -9.60 8.05
C TYR A 766 27.32 -10.48 6.79
N LEU A 767 28.48 -10.75 6.19
CA LEU A 767 28.60 -11.61 5.02
C LEU A 767 28.16 -13.04 5.31
N LEU A 768 28.54 -13.59 6.49
CA LEU A 768 28.09 -14.91 6.94
C LEU A 768 26.58 -14.98 7.15
N SER A 769 26.02 -13.97 7.83
CA SER A 769 24.57 -13.85 8.06
C SER A 769 23.81 -13.80 6.72
N ARG A 770 24.27 -12.96 5.80
CA ARG A 770 23.68 -12.87 4.45
C ARG A 770 23.82 -14.19 3.69
N TYR A 771 24.96 -14.89 3.82
CA TYR A 771 25.19 -16.18 3.16
C TYR A 771 24.18 -17.23 3.62
N ILE A 772 24.02 -17.41 4.93
CA ILE A 772 23.09 -18.38 5.51
C ILE A 772 21.65 -18.08 5.12
N ILE A 773 21.22 -16.82 5.28
CA ILE A 773 19.87 -16.38 4.93
C ILE A 773 19.62 -16.57 3.44
N GLY A 774 20.60 -16.20 2.61
CA GLY A 774 20.46 -16.17 1.15
C GLY A 774 20.74 -17.48 0.42
N LYS A 775 21.12 -18.54 1.11
CA LYS A 775 21.56 -19.83 0.53
C LYS A 775 20.57 -20.41 -0.49
N ASN A 776 19.27 -20.22 -0.27
CA ASN A 776 18.20 -20.74 -1.13
C ASN A 776 17.54 -19.62 -2.00
N PHE A 777 18.07 -18.42 -2.07
CA PHE A 777 17.42 -17.30 -2.75
C PHE A 777 17.69 -17.28 -4.25
N LYS A 778 18.89 -17.69 -4.66
CA LYS A 778 19.37 -17.60 -6.04
C LYS A 778 19.63 -19.01 -6.62
N LEU A 779 18.58 -19.80 -6.73
CA LEU A 779 18.63 -21.12 -7.34
C LEU A 779 18.18 -21.05 -8.80
N ASP A 780 18.99 -21.56 -9.71
CA ASP A 780 18.69 -21.65 -11.13
C ASP A 780 19.27 -22.94 -11.75
N ASP A 781 19.07 -23.15 -13.05
CA ASP A 781 19.50 -24.35 -13.77
C ASP A 781 21.02 -24.59 -13.75
N SER A 782 21.81 -23.60 -13.33
CA SER A 782 23.27 -23.81 -13.14
C SER A 782 23.57 -24.84 -12.06
N LEU A 783 22.64 -25.02 -11.08
CA LEU A 783 22.74 -26.03 -10.04
C LEU A 783 22.71 -27.45 -10.61
N LEU A 784 21.94 -27.71 -11.65
CA LEU A 784 21.89 -29.01 -12.32
C LEU A 784 23.21 -29.37 -13.01
N LYS A 785 23.97 -28.37 -13.47
CA LYS A 785 25.26 -28.57 -14.12
C LYS A 785 26.39 -28.98 -13.17
N VAL A 786 26.25 -28.62 -11.90
CA VAL A 786 27.26 -28.91 -10.86
C VAL A 786 26.84 -30.06 -9.95
N SER A 787 25.66 -30.64 -10.17
CA SER A 787 25.11 -31.77 -9.40
C SER A 787 25.00 -33.03 -10.24
N PRO A 788 25.28 -34.25 -9.68
CA PRO A 788 25.01 -35.51 -10.34
C PRO A 788 23.53 -35.70 -10.72
N PRO A 789 23.24 -36.50 -11.78
CA PRO A 789 21.88 -36.71 -12.28
C PRO A 789 20.86 -37.18 -11.23
N ILE A 790 21.29 -37.95 -10.20
CA ILE A 790 20.41 -38.44 -9.11
C ILE A 790 19.73 -37.29 -8.34
N TYR A 791 20.30 -36.07 -8.34
CA TYR A 791 19.77 -34.89 -7.66
C TYR A 791 18.91 -33.99 -8.55
N HIS A 792 18.87 -34.22 -9.88
CA HIS A 792 18.27 -33.29 -10.84
C HIS A 792 16.77 -33.04 -10.55
N GLN A 793 15.99 -34.12 -10.34
CA GLN A 793 14.56 -33.96 -10.04
C GLN A 793 14.35 -33.14 -8.74
N TYR A 794 15.09 -33.50 -7.69
CA TYR A 794 15.02 -32.80 -6.41
C TYR A 794 15.37 -31.30 -6.53
N HIS A 795 16.42 -31.01 -7.30
CA HIS A 795 16.81 -29.61 -7.50
C HIS A 795 15.86 -28.85 -8.42
N GLN A 796 15.30 -29.49 -9.45
CA GLN A 796 14.33 -28.86 -10.33
C GLN A 796 13.10 -28.39 -9.53
N GLU A 797 12.55 -29.22 -8.66
CA GLU A 797 11.45 -28.87 -7.78
C GLU A 797 11.80 -27.68 -6.87
N ARG A 798 13.04 -27.63 -6.36
CA ARG A 798 13.53 -26.51 -5.51
C ARG A 798 13.73 -25.22 -6.31
N ILE A 799 14.27 -25.31 -7.53
CA ILE A 799 14.47 -24.19 -8.44
C ILE A 799 13.11 -23.56 -8.78
N ASP A 800 12.15 -24.38 -9.22
CA ASP A 800 10.81 -23.92 -9.56
C ASP A 800 10.08 -23.26 -8.38
N LYS A 801 10.27 -23.84 -7.20
CA LYS A 801 9.76 -23.29 -5.95
C LYS A 801 10.44 -21.96 -5.60
N ALA A 802 11.76 -21.91 -5.66
CA ALA A 802 12.53 -20.70 -5.36
C ALA A 802 12.18 -19.54 -6.31
N LEU A 803 12.01 -19.78 -7.60
CA LEU A 803 11.66 -18.76 -8.59
C LEU A 803 10.27 -18.13 -8.32
N ARG A 804 9.30 -18.92 -7.85
CA ARG A 804 7.94 -18.45 -7.54
C ARG A 804 7.83 -17.78 -6.17
N THR A 805 8.63 -18.20 -5.19
CA THR A 805 8.55 -17.71 -3.82
C THR A 805 9.13 -16.29 -3.71
N LYS A 806 8.41 -15.39 -3.04
CA LYS A 806 8.91 -14.06 -2.70
C LYS A 806 10.00 -14.16 -1.62
N LYS A 807 10.97 -13.30 -1.73
CA LYS A 807 12.13 -13.23 -0.83
C LYS A 807 12.35 -11.80 -0.36
N ARG A 808 12.84 -11.66 0.86
CA ARG A 808 13.17 -10.37 1.44
C ARG A 808 14.45 -10.47 2.28
N ILE A 809 15.34 -9.50 2.10
CA ILE A 809 16.46 -9.24 3.00
C ILE A 809 16.24 -7.86 3.59
N CYS A 810 16.23 -7.79 4.92
CA CYS A 810 16.16 -6.56 5.67
C CYS A 810 17.43 -6.39 6.49
N ILE A 811 18.15 -5.29 6.30
CA ILE A 811 19.38 -4.96 7.05
C ILE A 811 19.07 -3.77 7.93
N ASP A 812 18.98 -3.99 9.23
CA ASP A 812 18.85 -2.92 10.21
C ASP A 812 20.23 -2.40 10.62
N GLU A 813 20.28 -1.17 11.09
CA GLU A 813 21.52 -0.47 11.51
C GLU A 813 22.60 -0.51 10.41
N TYR A 814 22.24 -0.24 9.15
CA TYR A 814 23.12 -0.30 7.98
C TYR A 814 24.38 0.56 8.14
N HIS A 815 24.33 1.59 8.99
CA HIS A 815 25.50 2.42 9.34
C HIS A 815 26.64 1.59 9.98
N ASN A 816 26.35 0.50 10.67
CA ASN A 816 27.38 -0.36 11.25
C ASN A 816 28.17 -1.17 10.21
N THR A 817 27.71 -1.22 8.96
CA THR A 817 28.51 -1.77 7.85
C THR A 817 29.69 -0.84 7.48
N GLY A 818 29.69 0.38 7.99
CA GLY A 818 30.74 1.36 7.82
C GLY A 818 31.06 1.69 6.36
N SER A 819 32.33 2.00 6.09
CA SER A 819 32.87 2.19 4.74
C SER A 819 33.29 0.86 4.07
N ILE A 820 32.80 -0.30 4.56
CA ILE A 820 33.27 -1.61 4.11
C ILE A 820 32.75 -1.91 2.71
N GLN A 821 33.61 -1.75 1.73
CA GLN A 821 33.24 -1.85 0.31
C GLN A 821 32.69 -3.23 -0.09
N SER A 822 33.16 -4.32 0.52
CA SER A 822 32.70 -5.68 0.20
C SER A 822 31.22 -5.88 0.52
N ILE A 823 30.73 -5.35 1.67
CA ILE A 823 29.32 -5.41 2.03
C ILE A 823 28.51 -4.53 1.08
N ARG A 824 28.94 -3.29 0.85
CA ARG A 824 28.24 -2.36 -0.05
C ARG A 824 28.11 -2.92 -1.46
N ARG A 825 29.18 -3.50 -2.02
CA ARG A 825 29.14 -4.19 -3.32
C ARG A 825 28.13 -5.36 -3.33
N GLN A 826 28.09 -6.14 -2.26
CA GLN A 826 27.14 -7.24 -2.15
C GLN A 826 25.70 -6.75 -2.09
N VAL A 827 25.41 -5.73 -1.28
CA VAL A 827 24.08 -5.13 -1.17
C VAL A 827 23.64 -4.52 -2.51
N VAL A 828 24.50 -3.77 -3.18
CA VAL A 828 24.20 -3.20 -4.51
C VAL A 828 23.92 -4.30 -5.55
N THR A 829 24.67 -5.41 -5.49
CA THR A 829 24.42 -6.58 -6.35
C THR A 829 23.04 -7.19 -6.07
N ASP A 830 22.70 -7.39 -4.79
CA ASP A 830 21.39 -7.93 -4.41
C ASP A 830 20.24 -6.99 -4.84
N MET A 831 20.40 -5.68 -4.72
CA MET A 831 19.42 -4.67 -5.17
C MET A 831 19.24 -4.68 -6.70
N ARG A 832 20.33 -4.77 -7.48
CA ARG A 832 20.28 -4.79 -8.96
C ARG A 832 19.65 -6.06 -9.50
N GLU A 833 19.99 -7.20 -8.90
CA GLU A 833 19.50 -8.52 -9.34
C GLU A 833 18.15 -8.88 -8.72
N GLY A 834 17.67 -8.16 -7.73
CA GLY A 834 16.53 -8.51 -6.89
C GLY A 834 15.28 -8.88 -7.70
N ARG A 835 15.00 -8.16 -8.78
CA ARG A 835 13.84 -8.45 -9.64
C ARG A 835 13.90 -9.84 -10.28
N LYS A 836 15.07 -10.28 -10.73
CA LYS A 836 15.26 -11.61 -11.34
C LYS A 836 14.91 -12.73 -10.36
N TRP A 837 15.17 -12.49 -9.07
CA TRP A 837 15.04 -13.47 -8.02
C TRP A 837 13.80 -13.31 -7.14
N ASN A 838 12.87 -12.40 -7.47
CA ASN A 838 11.76 -12.05 -6.60
C ASN A 838 12.21 -11.57 -5.21
N LEU A 839 13.35 -10.89 -5.14
CA LEU A 839 13.99 -10.44 -3.91
C LEU A 839 13.71 -8.96 -3.66
N GLN A 840 13.23 -8.65 -2.48
CA GLN A 840 13.12 -7.31 -1.91
C GLN A 840 14.30 -7.05 -0.98
N VAL A 841 14.93 -5.88 -1.12
CA VAL A 841 16.03 -5.44 -0.24
C VAL A 841 15.59 -4.19 0.52
N VAL A 842 15.70 -4.23 1.84
CA VAL A 842 15.37 -3.11 2.73
C VAL A 842 16.59 -2.76 3.56
N LEU A 843 17.01 -1.50 3.47
CA LEU A 843 18.13 -0.97 4.24
C LEU A 843 17.61 0.09 5.19
N ALA A 844 17.91 -0.03 6.48
CA ALA A 844 17.55 0.95 7.48
C ALA A 844 18.80 1.53 8.16
N SER A 845 18.87 2.85 8.27
CA SER A 845 20.00 3.54 8.91
C SER A 845 19.56 4.77 9.69
N GLN A 846 20.41 5.16 10.64
CA GLN A 846 20.26 6.39 11.44
C GLN A 846 20.93 7.59 10.78
N VAL A 847 21.75 7.38 9.76
CA VAL A 847 22.47 8.43 9.04
C VAL A 847 22.12 8.34 7.54
N TYR A 848 21.54 9.40 6.98
CA TYR A 848 21.11 9.39 5.56
C TYR A 848 22.31 9.28 4.59
N LYS A 849 23.51 9.69 4.99
CA LYS A 849 24.75 9.59 4.21
C LYS A 849 25.25 8.16 4.02
N ASP A 850 24.77 7.20 4.80
CA ASP A 850 25.12 5.78 4.63
C ASP A 850 24.55 5.22 3.33
N PHE A 851 23.47 5.81 2.83
CA PHE A 851 22.92 5.50 1.52
C PHE A 851 23.73 6.25 0.46
N ASP A 852 24.67 5.56 -0.17
CA ASP A 852 25.46 6.11 -1.28
C ASP A 852 24.60 6.36 -2.54
N ASP A 853 25.17 7.05 -3.53
CA ASP A 853 24.45 7.40 -4.75
C ASP A 853 23.89 6.15 -5.44
N ALA A 854 24.67 5.06 -5.50
CA ALA A 854 24.23 3.82 -6.13
C ALA A 854 23.01 3.20 -5.44
N THR A 855 22.96 3.15 -4.11
CA THR A 855 21.80 2.63 -3.36
C THR A 855 20.59 3.54 -3.49
N ARG A 856 20.79 4.87 -3.52
CA ARG A 856 19.69 5.84 -3.71
C ARG A 856 19.08 5.75 -5.10
N GLU A 857 19.88 5.65 -6.16
CA GLU A 857 19.41 5.55 -7.53
C GLU A 857 18.61 4.26 -7.79
N ILE A 858 19.03 3.13 -7.22
CA ILE A 858 18.35 1.83 -7.42
C ILE A 858 17.13 1.69 -6.51
N SER A 859 16.97 2.54 -5.48
CA SER A 859 15.85 2.46 -4.55
C SER A 859 14.56 2.97 -5.18
N THR A 860 13.48 2.22 -4.99
CA THR A 860 12.14 2.58 -5.44
C THR A 860 11.20 2.96 -4.30
N GLY A 861 11.62 2.74 -3.05
CA GLY A 861 10.88 3.14 -1.87
C GLY A 861 11.76 3.85 -0.86
N ARG A 862 11.22 4.89 -0.20
CA ARG A 862 11.93 5.70 0.79
C ARG A 862 10.99 6.05 1.93
N CYS A 863 11.38 5.70 3.16
CA CYS A 863 10.68 6.05 4.39
C CYS A 863 11.57 7.01 5.20
N ILE A 864 11.12 8.24 5.40
CA ILE A 864 11.85 9.27 6.13
C ILE A 864 11.08 9.57 7.42
N LEU A 865 11.62 9.14 8.57
CA LEU A 865 10.99 9.28 9.88
C LEU A 865 11.54 10.44 10.71
N SER A 866 12.63 11.06 10.26
CA SER A 866 13.27 12.18 10.96
C SER A 866 14.09 13.03 10.00
N GLY A 867 14.36 14.27 10.35
CA GLY A 867 15.14 15.17 9.46
C GLY A 867 15.81 16.30 10.21
N GLY A 868 15.07 17.08 11.01
CA GLY A 868 15.62 18.21 11.77
C GLY A 868 16.44 19.18 10.92
N ASP A 869 17.59 19.59 11.42
CA ASP A 869 18.45 20.59 10.78
C ASP A 869 19.10 20.10 9.46
N SER A 870 19.17 18.76 9.27
CA SER A 870 19.71 18.16 8.04
C SER A 870 18.69 18.09 6.88
N TYR A 871 17.51 18.66 7.03
CA TYR A 871 16.40 18.55 6.06
C TYR A 871 16.77 18.99 4.64
N ARG A 872 17.64 19.99 4.46
CA ARG A 872 18.11 20.43 3.13
C ARG A 872 18.99 19.40 2.43
N ASP A 873 19.85 18.73 3.18
CA ASP A 873 20.66 17.65 2.63
C ASP A 873 19.81 16.43 2.27
N ILE A 874 18.82 16.12 3.10
CA ILE A 874 17.83 15.06 2.85
C ILE A 874 16.97 15.41 1.62
N GLN A 875 16.55 16.68 1.49
CA GLN A 875 15.83 17.17 0.31
C GLN A 875 16.61 16.87 -0.98
N LYS A 876 17.89 17.22 -1.02
CA LYS A 876 18.76 16.99 -2.17
C LYS A 876 19.02 15.48 -2.40
N ALA A 877 19.29 14.73 -1.33
CA ALA A 877 19.62 13.31 -1.42
C ALA A 877 18.45 12.46 -1.94
N PHE A 878 17.21 12.86 -1.64
CA PHE A 878 16.00 12.11 -1.98
C PHE A 878 15.08 12.81 -3.00
N ASP A 879 15.52 13.91 -3.60
CA ASP A 879 14.78 14.71 -4.60
C ASP A 879 13.36 15.06 -4.13
N LEU A 880 13.25 15.69 -2.95
CA LEU A 880 11.99 16.10 -2.36
C LEU A 880 11.62 17.53 -2.79
N ASN A 881 10.31 17.76 -3.04
CA ASN A 881 9.81 19.12 -3.24
C ASN A 881 9.90 19.96 -1.96
N GLU A 882 9.74 21.28 -2.07
CA GLU A 882 9.91 22.20 -0.94
C GLU A 882 8.93 21.90 0.19
N THR A 883 7.67 21.64 -0.12
CA THR A 883 6.63 21.30 0.88
C THR A 883 6.99 20.04 1.66
N THR A 884 7.46 19.00 0.98
CA THR A 884 7.91 17.77 1.65
C THR A 884 9.14 18.03 2.53
N ALA A 885 10.09 18.84 2.06
CA ALA A 885 11.28 19.22 2.84
C ALA A 885 10.91 19.97 4.14
N GLN A 886 9.92 20.86 4.10
CA GLN A 886 9.43 21.56 5.29
C GLN A 886 8.74 20.62 6.28
N ILE A 887 8.01 19.62 5.79
CA ILE A 887 7.43 18.56 6.65
C ILE A 887 8.54 17.74 7.32
N VAL A 888 9.57 17.35 6.58
CA VAL A 888 10.75 16.65 7.12
C VAL A 888 11.43 17.47 8.20
N ARG A 889 11.49 18.80 8.02
CA ARG A 889 12.06 19.72 9.02
C ARG A 889 11.29 19.77 10.32
N SER A 890 9.95 19.85 10.27
CA SER A 890 9.15 20.34 11.40
C SER A 890 8.06 19.40 11.90
N ARG A 891 7.67 18.38 11.12
CA ARG A 891 6.48 17.57 11.42
C ARG A 891 6.78 16.09 11.74
N LEU A 892 8.02 15.65 11.61
CA LEU A 892 8.44 14.29 11.96
C LEU A 892 8.85 14.24 13.44
N THR A 893 7.85 14.18 14.32
CA THR A 893 7.99 14.33 15.78
C THR A 893 8.26 13.01 16.52
N GLY A 894 8.39 11.88 15.78
CA GLY A 894 8.49 10.55 16.38
C GLY A 894 7.15 9.99 16.88
N PRO A 895 7.16 8.91 17.68
CA PRO A 895 5.95 8.25 18.16
C PRO A 895 5.05 9.15 19.00
N GLY A 896 3.75 9.14 18.69
CA GLY A 896 2.72 9.87 19.43
C GLY A 896 1.44 9.05 19.58
N LYS A 897 0.40 9.60 20.24
CA LYS A 897 -0.90 8.93 20.43
C LYS A 897 -1.56 8.49 19.12
N GLY A 898 -1.31 9.21 18.02
CA GLY A 898 -1.86 8.90 16.70
C GLY A 898 -1.00 7.96 15.86
N GLY A 899 0.12 7.47 16.36
CA GLY A 899 1.09 6.65 15.62
C GLY A 899 2.39 7.39 15.31
N VAL A 900 3.19 6.85 14.40
CA VAL A 900 4.47 7.38 13.98
C VAL A 900 4.32 8.10 12.64
N PRO A 901 4.52 9.43 12.57
CA PRO A 901 4.50 10.17 11.31
C PRO A 901 5.78 9.91 10.51
N PHE A 902 5.64 9.80 9.20
CA PHE A 902 6.77 9.70 8.28
C PHE A 902 6.42 10.15 6.87
N VAL A 903 7.42 10.50 6.09
CA VAL A 903 7.29 10.73 4.65
C VAL A 903 7.58 9.42 3.93
N PHE A 904 6.60 8.97 3.15
CA PHE A 904 6.71 7.78 2.31
C PHE A 904 6.77 8.19 0.85
N SER A 905 7.90 7.91 0.20
CA SER A 905 8.09 8.15 -1.23
C SER A 905 8.27 6.82 -1.96
N VAL A 906 7.53 6.62 -3.04
CA VAL A 906 7.58 5.39 -3.82
C VAL A 906 7.55 5.68 -5.32
N THR A 907 8.47 5.07 -6.06
CA THR A 907 8.52 5.11 -7.52
C THR A 907 7.72 3.94 -8.09
N THR A 908 6.73 4.27 -8.92
CA THR A 908 5.86 3.30 -9.58
C THR A 908 5.98 3.41 -11.10
N LYS A 909 5.32 2.52 -11.83
CA LYS A 909 5.20 2.60 -13.29
C LYS A 909 4.47 3.85 -13.78
N THR A 910 3.66 4.49 -12.92
CA THR A 910 2.85 5.68 -13.23
C THR A 910 3.41 6.99 -12.69
N GLY A 911 4.59 6.95 -12.08
CA GLY A 911 5.28 8.12 -11.53
C GLY A 911 5.69 7.95 -10.05
N ILE A 912 6.18 9.03 -9.48
CA ILE A 912 6.63 9.09 -8.08
C ILE A 912 5.47 9.58 -7.21
N PHE A 913 5.20 8.86 -6.15
CA PHE A 913 4.27 9.24 -5.09
C PHE A 913 5.05 9.58 -3.83
N SER A 914 4.77 10.75 -3.26
CA SER A 914 5.38 11.16 -1.98
C SER A 914 4.28 11.69 -1.06
N GLN A 915 4.09 11.03 0.10
CA GLN A 915 2.99 11.31 1.00
C GLN A 915 3.46 11.41 2.46
N TYR A 916 2.80 12.26 3.23
CA TYR A 916 2.96 12.38 4.68
C TYR A 916 1.89 11.52 5.35
N ILE A 917 2.31 10.43 5.97
CA ILE A 917 1.43 9.40 6.51
C ILE A 917 1.85 8.95 7.90
N PHE A 918 0.96 8.21 8.56
CA PHE A 918 1.14 7.72 9.92
C PHE A 918 1.09 6.19 9.95
N ASN A 919 2.08 5.59 10.60
CA ASN A 919 2.01 4.19 11.01
C ASN A 919 1.31 4.10 12.37
N THR A 920 0.01 3.77 12.35
CA THR A 920 -0.83 3.65 13.55
C THR A 920 -1.06 2.17 13.83
N ILE A 921 -0.39 1.63 14.84
CA ILE A 921 -0.49 0.22 15.22
C ILE A 921 -1.41 0.05 16.43
N SER A 922 -2.09 -1.09 16.49
CA SER A 922 -2.97 -1.42 17.62
C SER A 922 -2.18 -1.75 18.89
N PRO A 923 -2.75 -1.59 20.09
CA PRO A 923 -2.13 -2.06 21.33
C PRO A 923 -1.72 -3.53 21.27
N THR A 924 -2.50 -4.37 20.59
CA THR A 924 -2.17 -5.79 20.39
C THR A 924 -0.89 -5.98 19.57
N GLU A 925 -0.71 -5.19 18.50
CA GLU A 925 0.53 -5.19 17.71
C GLU A 925 1.70 -4.62 18.50
N MET A 926 1.49 -3.55 19.28
CA MET A 926 2.53 -2.98 20.15
C MET A 926 3.07 -4.03 21.13
N TRP A 927 2.17 -4.74 21.80
CA TRP A 927 2.54 -5.84 22.71
C TRP A 927 3.24 -6.99 21.97
N ALA A 928 2.82 -7.32 20.74
CA ALA A 928 3.47 -8.37 19.95
C ALA A 928 4.91 -8.01 19.58
N PHE A 929 5.17 -6.74 19.23
CA PHE A 929 6.50 -6.27 18.81
C PHE A 929 7.39 -5.78 19.94
N SER A 930 6.87 -5.62 21.17
CA SER A 930 7.69 -5.18 22.31
C SER A 930 8.81 -6.17 22.63
N THR A 931 10.00 -5.62 22.84
CA THR A 931 11.26 -6.36 23.11
C THR A 931 11.89 -5.99 24.45
N THR A 932 11.23 -5.11 25.25
CA THR A 932 11.72 -4.80 26.59
C THR A 932 11.63 -6.02 27.48
N SER A 933 12.61 -6.21 28.36
CA SER A 933 12.69 -7.39 29.23
C SER A 933 11.43 -7.59 30.09
N GLU A 934 10.85 -6.50 30.55
CA GLU A 934 9.66 -6.47 31.38
C GLU A 934 8.43 -6.94 30.61
N ASP A 935 8.21 -6.37 29.43
CA ASP A 935 7.10 -6.70 28.56
C ASP A 935 7.18 -8.16 28.05
N VAL A 936 8.39 -8.60 27.67
CA VAL A 936 8.63 -9.99 27.25
C VAL A 936 8.33 -10.97 28.40
N THR A 937 8.72 -10.62 29.62
CA THR A 937 8.52 -11.48 30.81
C THR A 937 7.04 -11.68 31.10
N ILE A 938 6.26 -10.60 31.19
CA ILE A 938 4.83 -10.70 31.47
C ILE A 938 4.06 -11.38 30.36
N ARG A 939 4.41 -11.07 29.09
CA ARG A 939 3.80 -11.71 27.91
C ARG A 939 4.03 -13.21 27.92
N ARG A 940 5.25 -13.67 28.16
CA ARG A 940 5.60 -15.09 28.24
C ARG A 940 4.84 -15.81 29.36
N MET A 941 4.76 -15.21 30.53
CA MET A 941 4.05 -15.82 31.69
C MET A 941 2.53 -15.92 31.41
N LEU A 942 1.91 -14.89 30.82
CA LEU A 942 0.50 -14.93 30.47
C LEU A 942 0.22 -15.90 29.32
N THR A 943 1.10 -15.96 28.32
CA THR A 943 1.00 -16.92 27.20
C THR A 943 1.04 -18.36 27.70
N ALA A 944 1.93 -18.68 28.64
CA ALA A 944 2.01 -20.00 29.26
C ALA A 944 0.74 -20.38 30.06
N ALA A 945 0.05 -19.38 30.65
CA ALA A 945 -1.13 -19.60 31.47
C ALA A 945 -2.45 -19.67 30.69
N LEU A 946 -2.58 -18.91 29.60
CA LEU A 946 -3.86 -18.63 28.92
C LEU A 946 -3.81 -18.79 27.38
N GLY A 947 -2.65 -19.09 26.80
CA GLY A 947 -2.43 -19.11 25.36
C GLY A 947 -2.12 -17.72 24.77
N ALA A 948 -1.50 -17.70 23.59
CA ALA A 948 -0.91 -16.47 23.00
C ALA A 948 -1.96 -15.41 22.64
N ALA A 949 -3.05 -15.78 21.96
CA ALA A 949 -4.09 -14.84 21.53
C ALA A 949 -4.80 -14.19 22.73
N THR A 950 -5.15 -15.00 23.76
CA THR A 950 -5.79 -14.51 24.99
C THR A 950 -4.85 -13.58 25.77
N ALA A 951 -3.58 -13.95 25.89
CA ALA A 951 -2.58 -13.13 26.56
C ALA A 951 -2.41 -11.76 25.90
N ARG A 952 -2.30 -11.70 24.54
CA ARG A 952 -2.23 -10.44 23.78
C ARG A 952 -3.46 -9.56 24.02
N LYS A 953 -4.66 -10.16 23.98
CA LYS A 953 -5.92 -9.43 24.20
C LYS A 953 -6.00 -8.82 25.60
N ILE A 954 -5.61 -9.58 26.64
CA ILE A 954 -5.58 -9.11 28.02
C ILE A 954 -4.57 -7.96 28.16
N LEU A 955 -3.35 -8.14 27.67
CA LEU A 955 -2.30 -7.12 27.76
C LEU A 955 -2.72 -5.84 27.03
N ALA A 956 -3.31 -5.94 25.84
CA ALA A 956 -3.80 -4.78 25.09
C ALA A 956 -4.96 -4.05 25.79
N THR A 957 -5.79 -4.78 26.55
CA THR A 957 -6.93 -4.21 27.27
C THR A 957 -6.49 -3.54 28.57
N GLU A 958 -5.65 -4.21 29.36
CA GLU A 958 -5.21 -3.71 30.68
C GLU A 958 -4.10 -2.65 30.58
N PHE A 959 -3.27 -2.74 29.53
CA PHE A 959 -2.15 -1.85 29.27
C PHE A 959 -2.14 -1.34 27.82
N PRO A 960 -3.09 -0.46 27.47
CA PRO A 960 -3.27 0.00 26.08
C PRO A 960 -2.10 0.84 25.53
N GLU A 961 -1.17 1.24 26.39
CA GLU A 961 0.06 1.95 26.00
C GLU A 961 1.09 1.02 25.34
N GLY A 962 0.85 -0.31 25.31
CA GLY A 962 1.74 -1.30 24.69
C GLY A 962 2.96 -1.68 25.52
N SER A 963 3.05 -1.23 26.78
CA SER A 963 4.09 -1.57 27.75
C SER A 963 3.55 -1.57 29.17
N ILE A 964 4.18 -2.40 30.04
CA ILE A 964 3.86 -2.44 31.48
C ILE A 964 4.68 -1.44 32.30
N GLU A 965 5.68 -0.80 31.71
CA GLU A 965 6.66 0.01 32.45
C GLU A 965 6.05 1.04 33.40
N ASN A 966 5.15 1.87 32.88
CA ASN A 966 4.48 2.91 33.67
C ASN A 966 3.57 2.34 34.75
N PHE A 967 2.92 1.23 34.47
CA PHE A 967 2.13 0.51 35.48
C PHE A 967 3.02 -0.10 36.55
N MET A 968 4.12 -0.73 36.15
CA MET A 968 5.06 -1.37 37.08
C MET A 968 5.67 -0.36 38.06
N LYS A 969 6.08 0.82 37.57
CA LYS A 969 6.60 1.90 38.42
C LYS A 969 5.58 2.35 39.47
N ARG A 970 4.32 2.48 39.13
CA ARG A 970 3.23 2.82 40.06
C ARG A 970 2.94 1.66 41.02
N PHE A 971 2.83 0.45 40.49
CA PHE A 971 2.54 -0.76 41.23
C PHE A 971 3.58 -1.06 42.33
N LEU A 972 4.86 -0.94 41.97
CA LEU A 972 5.94 -1.12 42.97
C LEU A 972 5.95 -0.03 44.02
N LYS A 973 5.60 1.22 43.69
CA LYS A 973 5.48 2.31 44.64
C LYS A 973 4.30 2.12 45.60
N GLU A 974 3.16 1.65 45.11
CA GLU A 974 1.96 1.38 45.91
C GLU A 974 2.15 0.18 46.85
N HIS A 975 3.01 -0.76 46.50
CA HIS A 975 3.30 -1.99 47.27
C HIS A 975 4.73 -1.99 47.86
N GLU A 976 5.26 -0.84 48.21
CA GLU A 976 6.65 -0.65 48.68
C GLU A 976 7.01 -1.48 49.90
N TYR A 977 6.06 -1.85 50.72
CA TYR A 977 6.24 -2.63 51.94
C TYR A 977 5.83 -4.11 51.81
N ASP A 978 5.40 -4.56 50.63
CA ASP A 978 4.97 -5.96 50.40
C ASP A 978 6.14 -6.79 49.86
N GLU A 979 6.70 -7.67 50.70
CA GLU A 979 7.86 -8.52 50.36
C GLU A 979 7.55 -9.51 49.23
N VAL A 980 6.30 -9.98 49.10
CA VAL A 980 5.87 -10.91 48.04
C VAL A 980 5.87 -10.20 46.70
N VAL A 981 5.38 -8.97 46.66
CA VAL A 981 5.40 -8.14 45.45
C VAL A 981 6.84 -7.80 45.09
N LYS A 982 7.70 -7.44 46.01
CA LYS A 982 9.11 -7.13 45.77
C LYS A 982 9.90 -8.32 45.20
N SER A 983 9.59 -9.55 45.65
CA SER A 983 10.32 -10.74 45.18
C SER A 983 10.01 -11.11 43.73
N ASN A 984 8.75 -11.00 43.31
CA ASN A 984 8.36 -11.27 41.92
C ASN A 984 7.07 -10.53 41.51
N PRO A 985 7.17 -9.25 41.20
CA PRO A 985 5.99 -8.43 40.84
C PRO A 985 5.23 -8.96 39.63
N TYR A 986 5.95 -9.53 38.64
CA TYR A 986 5.32 -10.09 37.44
C TYR A 986 4.39 -11.25 37.73
N LYS A 987 4.81 -12.15 38.64
CA LYS A 987 4.01 -13.31 39.06
C LYS A 987 2.70 -12.85 39.71
N VAL A 988 2.78 -11.88 40.62
CA VAL A 988 1.60 -11.33 41.32
C VAL A 988 0.63 -10.69 40.33
N ILE A 989 1.13 -9.91 39.37
CA ILE A 989 0.30 -9.28 38.35
C ILE A 989 -0.37 -10.35 37.47
N VAL A 990 0.40 -11.34 37.01
CA VAL A 990 -0.12 -12.43 36.15
C VAL A 990 -1.20 -13.22 36.87
N GLU A 991 -0.98 -13.60 38.15
CA GLU A 991 -1.97 -14.34 38.96
C GLU A 991 -3.27 -13.52 39.13
N ARG A 992 -3.18 -12.20 39.35
CA ARG A 992 -4.35 -11.30 39.42
C ARG A 992 -5.11 -11.27 38.09
N LEU A 993 -4.40 -11.14 36.98
CA LEU A 993 -4.99 -11.12 35.63
C LEU A 993 -5.63 -12.48 35.29
N VAL A 994 -4.94 -13.59 35.54
CA VAL A 994 -5.46 -14.94 35.30
C VAL A 994 -6.72 -15.20 36.10
N LYS A 995 -6.73 -14.80 37.38
CA LYS A 995 -7.92 -14.96 38.25
C LYS A 995 -9.11 -14.15 37.73
N ARG A 996 -8.87 -12.91 37.30
CA ARG A 996 -9.91 -12.02 36.76
C ARG A 996 -10.51 -12.55 35.46
N TYR A 997 -9.69 -13.05 34.54
CA TYR A 997 -10.12 -13.47 33.20
C TYR A 997 -10.47 -14.98 33.09
N LYS A 998 -10.17 -15.81 34.08
CA LYS A 998 -10.73 -17.18 34.16
C LYS A 998 -12.14 -17.21 34.76
N GLN A 999 -12.59 -16.13 35.40
CA GLN A 999 -13.94 -16.00 35.98
C GLN A 999 -14.96 -15.37 34.98
N LEU A 1000 -14.49 -14.88 33.83
CA LEU A 1000 -15.26 -14.42 32.68
C LEU A 1000 -15.30 -15.48 31.57
#